data_96ea84d7adba8813ca0e0c17085c8556
#
_entry.id   96ea84d7adba8813ca0e0c17085c8556
#
_cell.length_a   1.000
_cell.length_b   1.000
_cell.length_c   1.000
_cell.angle_alpha   90.00
_cell.angle_beta   90.00
_cell.angle_gamma   90.00
#
_symmetry.space_group_name_H-M   'P 1'
#
loop_
_entity.id
_entity.type
_entity.pdbx_description
1 polymer ?
#
loop_
_entity_poly.entity_id
_entity_poly.type
_entity_poly.pdbx_seq_one_letter_code
_entity_poly.pdbx_strand_id
1 'polypeptide(L)'
;MLSFSVPEVPKDTSDTNTVLQQYSRVRYPDFNDITERNCYFGLGKTLMEFEGAVADFKERIQKDVVDFDELFGPLEEAKIQLESVWSTVNFMLLVTDKLDNDRFVKLHQRAERALLSRFDSKAVYEHLLKIKANEGNSLKDEHRHMLERYINECKHIGHALPEKKYEELQLNWMKKLTRNRTDYNYRMLRNNERYQHTIQIPDIVKDFPVDVLRAIAADSTEPSKGPWTITMHPYIYKQFMAYCPDRNLRYAAHMAEISRGDNLTDSSTSVRKFIKEIKQFRLDQASTLGYKNYAEMSMATKMAGNVDSVMALINNLTSKAKEGQEKDLESMQAYAESRLFTGDIEAYDIDYFERKQRRSILGVSDEDLRDFFPLPKVTQGCFDLFARLFNVKVSEVQEDYSTWHPEVKLFQVQDLSDPERPVVGHFYLDLFIRDEKGYIGSDKGWYVPLRNRSKIGPSQPLGALVMSLTPANYGKPCLLNFFETKEFLRVMGNVLQHILCRNEYSDNCGKLGMEWDALDFVGYFMAEWTHHPDIIKLISGHWSTNDALSEEVVLHLSTTIKHQMQGYKLCDDLFKAAFDMAFYSDIGGYYQDIHDNLRKQYKLLPKLKGDVAPINFRYGKRHFSVCFLKLISTFLSQVI
;
A
#
# COMPACT_ATOMS: atom_id res chain seq x y z
N MET A 1 -4.77 44.31 -24.23
CA MET A 1 -4.55 43.06 -25.01
C MET A 1 -4.05 42.00 -24.05
N LEU A 2 -4.87 41.03 -23.73
CA LEU A 2 -4.40 39.83 -23.02
C LEU A 2 -3.69 38.95 -24.04
N SER A 3 -2.36 38.84 -23.96
CA SER A 3 -1.62 37.91 -24.78
C SER A 3 -1.80 36.50 -24.17
N PHE A 4 -2.57 35.67 -24.85
CA PHE A 4 -2.61 34.25 -24.53
C PHE A 4 -1.29 33.61 -25.07
N SER A 5 -0.41 33.26 -24.18
CA SER A 5 0.71 32.35 -24.51
C SER A 5 0.14 30.94 -24.58
N VAL A 6 0.03 30.40 -25.78
CA VAL A 6 -0.24 28.96 -25.95
C VAL A 6 1.05 28.24 -25.56
N PRO A 7 1.03 27.33 -24.57
CA PRO A 7 2.23 26.59 -24.22
C PRO A 7 2.63 25.72 -25.41
N GLU A 8 3.88 25.88 -25.86
CA GLU A 8 4.44 25.00 -26.89
C GLU A 8 4.70 23.60 -26.30
N VAL A 9 4.34 22.57 -27.07
CA VAL A 9 4.74 21.19 -26.74
C VAL A 9 6.26 21.11 -26.75
N PRO A 10 6.92 20.59 -25.69
CA PRO A 10 8.36 20.44 -25.68
C PRO A 10 8.85 19.64 -26.91
N LYS A 11 9.93 20.10 -27.55
CA LYS A 11 10.49 19.48 -28.75
C LYS A 11 11.32 18.22 -28.43
N ASP A 12 11.41 17.85 -27.17
CA ASP A 12 12.12 16.64 -26.73
C ASP A 12 11.57 15.39 -27.43
N THR A 13 12.45 14.50 -27.84
CA THR A 13 12.13 13.21 -28.47
C THR A 13 12.72 12.08 -27.64
N SER A 14 12.42 10.83 -27.97
CA SER A 14 13.06 9.66 -27.37
C SER A 14 14.59 9.68 -27.52
N ASP A 15 15.13 10.35 -28.56
CA ASP A 15 16.58 10.43 -28.79
C ASP A 15 17.25 11.54 -27.97
N THR A 16 16.49 12.57 -27.59
CA THR A 16 17.01 13.75 -26.87
C THR A 16 16.67 13.79 -25.40
N ASN A 17 15.74 12.96 -24.96
CA ASN A 17 15.28 12.90 -23.58
C ASN A 17 15.12 11.45 -23.12
N THR A 18 15.99 11.03 -22.22
CA THR A 18 16.07 9.66 -21.70
C THR A 18 14.79 9.19 -21.02
N VAL A 19 14.05 10.10 -20.39
CA VAL A 19 12.75 9.77 -19.76
C VAL A 19 11.71 9.37 -20.79
N LEU A 20 11.82 9.87 -22.03
CA LEU A 20 10.95 9.51 -23.15
C LEU A 20 11.34 8.20 -23.86
N GLN A 21 12.54 7.67 -23.61
CA GLN A 21 12.99 6.40 -24.21
C GLN A 21 12.23 5.16 -23.69
N GLN A 22 11.51 5.30 -22.61
CA GLN A 22 10.76 4.20 -21.96
C GLN A 22 9.64 3.60 -22.81
N TYR A 23 9.29 4.21 -23.94
CA TYR A 23 8.18 3.78 -24.80
C TYR A 23 8.50 2.58 -25.69
N SER A 24 9.77 2.24 -25.90
CA SER A 24 10.10 1.07 -26.69
C SER A 24 9.86 -0.20 -25.86
N ARG A 25 9.34 -1.25 -26.51
CA ARG A 25 8.91 -2.52 -25.89
C ARG A 25 9.90 -3.15 -24.92
N VAL A 26 11.20 -2.85 -25.07
CA VAL A 26 12.31 -3.58 -24.43
C VAL A 26 13.30 -2.63 -23.73
N ARG A 27 13.12 -1.32 -23.80
CA ARG A 27 14.09 -0.41 -23.16
C ARG A 27 13.71 -0.10 -21.71
N TYR A 28 14.72 -0.13 -20.86
CA TYR A 28 14.63 0.35 -19.48
C TYR A 28 14.92 1.86 -19.45
N PRO A 29 14.40 2.60 -18.45
CA PRO A 29 14.83 3.97 -18.22
C PRO A 29 16.35 4.03 -18.01
N ASP A 30 17.03 4.98 -18.64
CA ASP A 30 18.44 5.23 -18.32
C ASP A 30 18.54 6.17 -17.12
N PHE A 31 18.62 5.58 -15.93
CA PHE A 31 18.65 6.30 -14.66
C PHE A 31 19.93 7.11 -14.45
N ASN A 32 21.03 6.84 -15.19
CA ASN A 32 22.25 7.63 -15.11
C ASN A 32 22.05 9.03 -15.70
N ASP A 33 21.27 9.11 -16.78
CA ASP A 33 21.01 10.36 -17.51
C ASP A 33 19.69 11.03 -17.13
N ILE A 34 18.95 10.51 -16.14
CA ILE A 34 17.75 11.17 -15.62
C ILE A 34 18.15 12.43 -14.86
N THR A 35 17.78 13.59 -15.42
CA THR A 35 17.96 14.90 -14.84
C THR A 35 16.60 15.55 -14.54
N GLU A 36 16.58 16.51 -13.62
CA GLU A 36 15.38 17.31 -13.33
C GLU A 36 14.78 17.94 -14.58
N ARG A 37 15.65 18.46 -15.48
CA ARG A 37 15.24 19.04 -16.77
C ARG A 37 14.52 18.01 -17.65
N ASN A 38 15.10 16.82 -17.82
CA ASN A 38 14.55 15.76 -18.66
C ASN A 38 13.19 15.28 -18.10
N CYS A 39 13.08 15.12 -16.75
CA CYS A 39 11.83 14.79 -16.10
C CYS A 39 10.76 15.86 -16.33
N TYR A 40 11.10 17.14 -16.15
CA TYR A 40 10.15 18.23 -16.29
C TYR A 40 9.61 18.35 -17.72
N PHE A 41 10.47 18.34 -18.71
CA PHE A 41 10.07 18.45 -20.13
C PHE A 41 9.43 17.16 -20.64
N GLY A 42 9.94 16.00 -20.28
CA GLY A 42 9.34 14.71 -20.64
C GLY A 42 7.92 14.55 -20.11
N LEU A 43 7.71 14.84 -18.82
CA LEU A 43 6.37 14.83 -18.22
C LEU A 43 5.48 15.91 -18.82
N GLY A 44 6.00 17.11 -19.06
CA GLY A 44 5.24 18.19 -19.69
C GLY A 44 4.78 17.83 -21.11
N LYS A 45 5.63 17.20 -21.91
CA LYS A 45 5.29 16.74 -23.26
C LYS A 45 4.21 15.67 -23.26
N THR A 46 4.43 14.56 -22.55
CA THR A 46 3.47 13.44 -22.51
C THR A 46 2.12 13.84 -21.93
N LEU A 47 2.13 14.80 -21.00
CA LEU A 47 0.92 15.38 -20.44
C LEU A 47 0.12 16.14 -21.51
N MET A 48 0.77 16.98 -22.32
CA MET A 48 0.10 17.74 -23.39
C MET A 48 -0.39 16.81 -24.51
N GLU A 49 0.38 15.80 -24.87
CA GLU A 49 0.00 14.77 -25.87
C GLU A 49 -1.22 13.98 -25.39
N PHE A 50 -1.26 13.61 -24.11
CA PHE A 50 -2.42 12.93 -23.54
C PHE A 50 -3.67 13.83 -23.45
N GLU A 51 -3.52 15.09 -23.08
CA GLU A 51 -4.62 16.06 -23.09
C GLU A 51 -5.20 16.23 -24.51
N GLY A 52 -4.34 16.22 -25.54
CA GLY A 52 -4.75 16.20 -26.96
C GLY A 52 -5.51 14.92 -27.31
N ALA A 53 -4.97 13.75 -26.95
CA ALA A 53 -5.64 12.47 -27.19
C ALA A 53 -7.02 12.37 -26.48
N VAL A 54 -7.18 12.96 -25.30
CA VAL A 54 -8.49 13.05 -24.62
C VAL A 54 -9.46 13.95 -25.39
N ALA A 55 -8.99 15.06 -25.96
CA ALA A 55 -9.83 15.93 -26.79
C ALA A 55 -10.30 15.20 -28.05
N ASP A 56 -9.38 14.51 -28.75
CA ASP A 56 -9.70 13.69 -29.92
C ASP A 56 -10.66 12.54 -29.59
N PHE A 57 -10.47 11.86 -28.45
CA PHE A 57 -11.37 10.83 -27.95
C PHE A 57 -12.79 11.38 -27.74
N LYS A 58 -12.92 12.54 -27.10
CA LYS A 58 -14.22 13.20 -26.87
C LYS A 58 -14.91 13.61 -28.17
N GLU A 59 -14.16 13.92 -29.22
CA GLU A 59 -14.72 14.22 -30.54
C GLU A 59 -15.11 12.94 -31.28
N ARG A 60 -14.25 11.90 -31.28
CA ARG A 60 -14.49 10.63 -31.98
C ARG A 60 -15.70 9.88 -31.43
N ILE A 61 -15.85 9.80 -30.12
CA ILE A 61 -16.97 9.10 -29.50
C ILE A 61 -18.34 9.64 -29.88
N GLN A 62 -18.41 10.88 -30.39
CA GLN A 62 -19.63 11.51 -30.85
C GLN A 62 -19.95 11.18 -32.31
N LYS A 63 -19.03 10.55 -33.06
CA LYS A 63 -19.14 10.26 -34.50
C LYS A 63 -19.63 8.85 -34.82
N ASP A 64 -20.43 8.19 -33.97
CA ASP A 64 -20.93 6.82 -34.13
C ASP A 64 -19.84 5.82 -34.57
N VAL A 65 -18.74 5.79 -33.86
CA VAL A 65 -17.60 4.88 -34.12
C VAL A 65 -17.99 3.46 -33.76
N VAL A 66 -17.71 2.53 -34.67
CA VAL A 66 -18.20 1.14 -34.66
C VAL A 66 -17.23 0.19 -33.96
N ASP A 67 -15.94 0.52 -33.85
CA ASP A 67 -14.93 -0.38 -33.29
C ASP A 67 -14.36 0.14 -31.96
N PHE A 68 -14.38 -0.72 -30.94
CA PHE A 68 -13.87 -0.41 -29.61
C PHE A 68 -12.37 -0.09 -29.63
N ASP A 69 -11.57 -0.87 -30.37
CA ASP A 69 -10.13 -0.67 -30.44
C ASP A 69 -9.75 0.60 -31.24
N GLU A 70 -10.53 0.96 -32.27
CA GLU A 70 -10.35 2.23 -32.99
C GLU A 70 -10.67 3.43 -32.12
N LEU A 71 -11.65 3.32 -31.23
CA LEU A 71 -12.05 4.39 -30.33
C LEU A 71 -11.05 4.61 -29.20
N PHE A 72 -10.68 3.53 -28.50
CA PHE A 72 -9.86 3.59 -27.29
C PHE A 72 -8.35 3.47 -27.55
N GLY A 73 -7.92 2.93 -28.70
CA GLY A 73 -6.51 2.68 -29.00
C GLY A 73 -5.62 3.92 -28.90
N PRO A 74 -5.94 5.02 -29.59
CA PRO A 74 -5.11 6.26 -29.53
C PRO A 74 -5.04 6.87 -28.13
N LEU A 75 -6.13 6.77 -27.35
CA LEU A 75 -6.17 7.21 -25.96
C LEU A 75 -5.28 6.34 -25.08
N GLU A 76 -5.29 5.02 -25.32
CA GLU A 76 -4.45 4.04 -24.62
C GLU A 76 -2.97 4.29 -24.88
N GLU A 77 -2.55 4.54 -26.12
CA GLU A 77 -1.17 4.84 -26.47
C GLU A 77 -0.64 6.07 -25.74
N ALA A 78 -1.37 7.18 -25.79
CA ALA A 78 -0.99 8.41 -25.11
C ALA A 78 -1.00 8.25 -23.56
N LYS A 79 -1.95 7.46 -23.03
CA LYS A 79 -2.04 7.17 -21.61
C LYS A 79 -0.83 6.40 -21.09
N ILE A 80 -0.40 5.33 -21.79
CA ILE A 80 0.76 4.53 -21.38
C ILE A 80 2.00 5.40 -21.31
N GLN A 81 2.19 6.30 -22.28
CA GLN A 81 3.30 7.21 -22.31
C GLN A 81 3.30 8.12 -21.08
N LEU A 82 2.20 8.80 -20.82
CA LEU A 82 2.07 9.66 -19.64
C LEU A 82 2.27 8.88 -18.33
N GLU A 83 1.59 7.74 -18.18
CA GLU A 83 1.69 6.94 -16.95
C GLU A 83 3.10 6.43 -16.69
N SER A 84 3.82 5.97 -17.72
CA SER A 84 5.19 5.47 -17.59
C SER A 84 6.15 6.58 -17.15
N VAL A 85 6.07 7.75 -17.79
CA VAL A 85 6.91 8.90 -17.42
C VAL A 85 6.55 9.41 -16.03
N TRP A 86 5.27 9.60 -15.77
CA TRP A 86 4.81 10.11 -14.47
C TRP A 86 5.12 9.15 -13.32
N SER A 87 4.93 7.84 -13.51
CA SER A 87 5.30 6.82 -12.51
C SER A 87 6.79 6.81 -12.23
N THR A 88 7.64 6.93 -13.26
CA THR A 88 9.09 6.97 -13.10
C THR A 88 9.54 8.25 -12.37
N VAL A 89 9.01 9.42 -12.74
CA VAL A 89 9.32 10.68 -12.04
C VAL A 89 8.88 10.63 -10.57
N ASN A 90 7.66 10.16 -10.30
CA ASN A 90 7.17 9.99 -8.94
C ASN A 90 8.02 9.00 -8.13
N PHE A 91 8.46 7.94 -8.77
CA PHE A 91 9.31 6.95 -8.14
C PHE A 91 10.68 7.54 -7.77
N MET A 92 11.31 8.27 -8.70
CA MET A 92 12.60 8.95 -8.47
C MET A 92 12.52 9.97 -7.32
N LEU A 93 11.42 10.70 -7.17
CA LEU A 93 11.18 11.61 -6.05
C LEU A 93 11.09 10.91 -4.68
N LEU A 94 10.83 9.60 -4.68
CA LEU A 94 10.70 8.81 -3.45
C LEU A 94 11.98 8.08 -3.07
N VAL A 95 12.84 7.75 -4.03
CA VAL A 95 13.99 6.86 -3.80
C VAL A 95 15.34 7.54 -4.01
N THR A 96 15.34 8.82 -4.44
CA THR A 96 16.57 9.62 -4.62
C THR A 96 16.34 11.07 -4.20
N ASP A 97 17.41 11.81 -3.98
CA ASP A 97 17.44 13.25 -3.76
C ASP A 97 17.75 14.07 -5.03
N LYS A 98 17.84 13.40 -6.19
CA LYS A 98 18.19 14.04 -7.48
C LYS A 98 17.13 15.03 -7.99
N LEU A 99 15.90 14.96 -7.53
CA LEU A 99 14.78 15.75 -7.99
C LEU A 99 14.19 16.61 -6.86
N ASP A 100 13.95 17.89 -7.12
CA ASP A 100 13.27 18.79 -6.20
C ASP A 100 11.73 18.60 -6.27
N ASN A 101 11.17 18.07 -5.19
CA ASN A 101 9.74 17.76 -5.10
C ASN A 101 8.84 18.99 -5.37
N ASP A 102 9.22 20.17 -4.90
CA ASP A 102 8.42 21.38 -5.02
C ASP A 102 8.18 21.81 -6.48
N ARG A 103 9.14 21.52 -7.36
CA ARG A 103 9.03 21.80 -8.78
C ARG A 103 7.99 20.92 -9.49
N PHE A 104 7.77 19.70 -9.02
CA PHE A 104 6.87 18.75 -9.66
C PHE A 104 5.44 18.80 -9.13
N VAL A 105 5.16 19.43 -7.99
CA VAL A 105 3.82 19.47 -7.38
C VAL A 105 2.73 19.90 -8.35
N LYS A 106 2.98 20.96 -9.15
CA LYS A 106 2.00 21.46 -10.13
C LYS A 106 1.80 20.49 -11.30
N LEU A 107 2.87 19.86 -11.77
CA LEU A 107 2.80 18.85 -12.84
C LEU A 107 2.07 17.59 -12.38
N HIS A 108 2.31 17.13 -11.16
CA HIS A 108 1.57 16.01 -10.58
C HIS A 108 0.07 16.29 -10.50
N GLN A 109 -0.32 17.46 -9.98
CA GLN A 109 -1.73 17.84 -9.92
C GLN A 109 -2.36 17.96 -11.31
N ARG A 110 -1.59 18.37 -12.32
CA ARG A 110 -2.07 18.45 -13.69
C ARG A 110 -2.20 17.07 -14.32
N ALA A 111 -1.24 16.16 -14.09
CA ALA A 111 -1.28 14.78 -14.57
C ALA A 111 -2.48 14.01 -13.98
N GLU A 112 -2.73 14.13 -12.66
CA GLU A 112 -3.93 13.56 -12.03
C GLU A 112 -5.23 14.07 -12.67
N ARG A 113 -5.33 15.37 -12.90
CA ARG A 113 -6.50 15.97 -13.55
C ARG A 113 -6.64 15.54 -15.00
N ALA A 114 -5.55 15.45 -15.74
CA ALA A 114 -5.57 15.00 -17.13
C ALA A 114 -6.04 13.55 -17.23
N LEU A 115 -5.54 12.65 -16.39
CA LEU A 115 -5.98 11.27 -16.36
C LEU A 115 -7.48 11.13 -16.01
N LEU A 116 -8.00 11.99 -15.14
CA LEU A 116 -9.44 12.01 -14.82
C LEU A 116 -10.30 12.67 -15.91
N SER A 117 -9.72 13.58 -16.72
CA SER A 117 -10.45 14.34 -17.72
C SER A 117 -11.08 13.50 -18.84
N ARG A 118 -10.56 12.27 -19.06
CA ARG A 118 -11.15 11.31 -20.03
C ARG A 118 -12.57 10.86 -19.63
N PHE A 119 -12.89 10.91 -18.34
CA PHE A 119 -14.23 10.62 -17.80
C PHE A 119 -15.09 11.88 -17.64
N ASP A 120 -14.49 13.08 -17.75
CA ASP A 120 -15.15 14.33 -17.48
C ASP A 120 -15.76 14.93 -18.75
N SER A 121 -16.81 14.27 -19.24
CA SER A 121 -17.64 14.73 -20.36
C SER A 121 -19.00 14.06 -20.37
N LYS A 122 -20.07 14.85 -20.38
CA LYS A 122 -21.44 14.35 -20.48
C LYS A 122 -21.68 13.61 -21.79
N ALA A 123 -21.14 14.12 -22.90
CA ALA A 123 -21.23 13.46 -24.20
C ALA A 123 -20.57 12.08 -24.19
N VAL A 124 -19.38 11.94 -23.55
CA VAL A 124 -18.72 10.65 -23.36
C VAL A 124 -19.63 9.70 -22.56
N TYR A 125 -20.19 10.13 -21.46
CA TYR A 125 -21.08 9.33 -20.62
C TYR A 125 -22.28 8.80 -21.41
N GLU A 126 -22.97 9.68 -22.15
CA GLU A 126 -24.16 9.35 -22.95
C GLU A 126 -23.85 8.35 -24.07
N HIS A 127 -22.69 8.48 -24.74
CA HIS A 127 -22.29 7.55 -25.82
C HIS A 127 -21.82 6.22 -25.26
N LEU A 128 -21.12 6.17 -24.10
CA LEU A 128 -20.78 4.92 -23.43
C LEU A 128 -22.04 4.13 -23.04
N LEU A 129 -23.09 4.80 -22.59
CA LEU A 129 -24.39 4.15 -22.34
C LEU A 129 -25.01 3.57 -23.61
N LYS A 130 -24.91 4.26 -24.76
CA LYS A 130 -25.39 3.74 -26.06
C LYS A 130 -24.58 2.49 -26.47
N ILE A 131 -23.23 2.51 -26.36
CA ILE A 131 -22.39 1.35 -26.64
C ILE A 131 -22.81 0.16 -25.74
N LYS A 132 -23.01 0.41 -24.44
CA LYS A 132 -23.47 -0.64 -23.51
C LYS A 132 -24.82 -1.22 -23.92
N ALA A 133 -25.76 -0.38 -24.35
CA ALA A 133 -27.10 -0.83 -24.76
C ALA A 133 -27.11 -1.61 -26.07
N ASN A 134 -26.30 -1.20 -27.05
CA ASN A 134 -26.32 -1.77 -28.41
C ASN A 134 -25.38 -3.00 -28.52
N GLU A 135 -24.19 -2.94 -27.91
CA GLU A 135 -23.10 -3.88 -28.17
C GLU A 135 -22.59 -4.57 -26.89
N GLY A 136 -23.08 -4.20 -25.72
CA GLY A 136 -22.54 -4.67 -24.44
C GLY A 136 -22.45 -6.18 -24.29
N ASN A 137 -23.34 -6.94 -24.92
CA ASN A 137 -23.34 -8.41 -24.89
C ASN A 137 -22.38 -9.04 -25.91
N SER A 138 -21.96 -8.32 -26.96
CA SER A 138 -21.04 -8.79 -27.99
C SER A 138 -19.59 -8.45 -27.72
N LEU A 139 -19.33 -7.53 -26.78
CA LEU A 139 -17.99 -7.13 -26.39
C LEU A 139 -17.25 -8.27 -25.67
N LYS A 140 -15.92 -8.34 -25.88
CA LYS A 140 -15.04 -9.18 -25.04
C LYS A 140 -15.20 -8.80 -23.57
N ASP A 141 -14.97 -9.74 -22.67
CA ASP A 141 -15.11 -9.50 -21.23
C ASP A 141 -14.24 -8.32 -20.73
N GLU A 142 -13.03 -8.21 -21.26
CA GLU A 142 -12.13 -7.10 -20.95
C GLU A 142 -12.70 -5.74 -21.39
N HIS A 143 -13.23 -5.64 -22.61
CA HIS A 143 -13.85 -4.41 -23.12
C HIS A 143 -15.10 -4.03 -22.33
N ARG A 144 -15.90 -5.04 -21.93
CA ARG A 144 -17.09 -4.83 -21.09
C ARG A 144 -16.71 -4.28 -19.73
N HIS A 145 -15.68 -4.87 -19.10
CA HIS A 145 -15.17 -4.41 -17.80
C HIS A 145 -14.67 -2.95 -17.88
N MET A 146 -13.88 -2.62 -18.91
CA MET A 146 -13.39 -1.26 -19.15
C MET A 146 -14.55 -0.28 -19.39
N LEU A 147 -15.53 -0.66 -20.22
CA LEU A 147 -16.72 0.15 -20.49
C LEU A 147 -17.52 0.46 -19.21
N GLU A 148 -17.77 -0.57 -18.38
CA GLU A 148 -18.49 -0.40 -17.11
C GLU A 148 -17.75 0.50 -16.14
N ARG A 149 -16.42 0.35 -16.06
CA ARG A 149 -15.57 1.24 -15.26
C ARG A 149 -15.67 2.69 -15.73
N TYR A 150 -15.56 2.95 -17.02
CA TYR A 150 -15.70 4.30 -17.58
C TYR A 150 -17.07 4.91 -17.28
N ILE A 151 -18.15 4.14 -17.46
CA ILE A 151 -19.51 4.58 -17.11
C ILE A 151 -19.62 4.93 -15.62
N ASN A 152 -19.07 4.09 -14.72
CA ASN A 152 -19.11 4.34 -13.29
C ASN A 152 -18.30 5.58 -12.88
N GLU A 153 -17.10 5.77 -13.47
CA GLU A 153 -16.29 6.98 -13.21
C GLU A 153 -17.01 8.25 -13.67
N CYS A 154 -17.58 8.26 -14.90
CA CYS A 154 -18.41 9.37 -15.38
C CYS A 154 -19.60 9.67 -14.47
N LYS A 155 -20.27 8.61 -13.97
CA LYS A 155 -21.39 8.73 -13.03
C LYS A 155 -20.94 9.32 -11.69
N HIS A 156 -19.80 8.90 -11.17
CA HIS A 156 -19.25 9.41 -9.90
C HIS A 156 -18.76 10.86 -10.01
N ILE A 157 -18.33 11.30 -11.19
CA ILE A 157 -18.05 12.71 -11.47
C ILE A 157 -19.34 13.55 -11.51
N GLY A 158 -20.48 12.92 -11.81
CA GLY A 158 -21.81 13.56 -11.77
C GLY A 158 -22.48 13.75 -13.13
N HIS A 159 -21.95 13.14 -14.21
CA HIS A 159 -22.52 13.33 -15.56
C HIS A 159 -23.90 12.70 -15.76
N ALA A 160 -24.37 11.87 -14.82
CA ALA A 160 -25.76 11.41 -14.74
C ALA A 160 -26.72 12.49 -14.19
N LEU A 161 -26.21 13.61 -13.68
CA LEU A 161 -26.99 14.66 -13.02
C LEU A 161 -27.37 15.78 -14.00
N PRO A 162 -28.49 16.54 -13.70
CA PRO A 162 -28.73 17.81 -14.32
C PRO A 162 -27.59 18.82 -14.09
N GLU A 163 -27.32 19.71 -15.04
CA GLU A 163 -26.17 20.62 -15.05
C GLU A 163 -25.98 21.40 -13.75
N LYS A 164 -27.05 21.98 -13.23
CA LYS A 164 -27.03 22.73 -11.97
C LYS A 164 -26.51 21.89 -10.77
N LYS A 165 -26.91 20.63 -10.70
CA LYS A 165 -26.44 19.72 -9.62
C LYS A 165 -24.99 19.28 -9.84
N TYR A 166 -24.59 19.11 -11.10
CA TYR A 166 -23.20 18.81 -11.46
C TYR A 166 -22.27 19.95 -11.04
N GLU A 167 -22.60 21.21 -11.38
CA GLU A 167 -21.82 22.39 -10.98
C GLU A 167 -21.71 22.51 -9.45
N GLU A 168 -22.82 22.31 -8.73
CA GLU A 168 -22.83 22.32 -7.26
C GLU A 168 -21.93 21.25 -6.67
N LEU A 169 -21.96 20.04 -7.22
CA LEU A 169 -21.11 18.91 -6.83
C LEU A 169 -19.62 19.25 -7.02
N GLN A 170 -19.25 19.80 -8.18
CA GLN A 170 -17.87 20.14 -8.50
C GLN A 170 -17.32 21.27 -7.62
N LEU A 171 -18.09 22.33 -7.40
CA LEU A 171 -17.68 23.48 -6.60
C LEU A 171 -17.53 23.15 -5.11
N ASN A 172 -18.45 22.36 -4.56
CA ASN A 172 -18.47 22.08 -3.13
C ASN A 172 -17.60 20.89 -2.76
N TRP A 173 -17.51 19.89 -3.63
CA TRP A 173 -16.91 18.61 -3.30
C TRP A 173 -15.41 18.52 -3.60
N MET A 174 -14.98 18.73 -4.85
CA MET A 174 -13.58 18.47 -5.23
C MET A 174 -12.60 19.40 -4.50
N LYS A 175 -12.91 20.68 -4.42
CA LYS A 175 -12.01 21.66 -3.79
C LYS A 175 -11.94 21.52 -2.27
N LYS A 176 -13.10 21.36 -1.61
CA LYS A 176 -13.18 21.34 -0.14
C LYS A 176 -12.69 20.03 0.43
N LEU A 177 -13.09 18.89 -0.16
CA LEU A 177 -12.66 17.56 0.30
C LEU A 177 -11.14 17.38 0.13
N THR A 178 -10.58 17.75 -1.03
CA THR A 178 -9.14 17.67 -1.29
C THR A 178 -8.35 18.52 -0.29
N ARG A 179 -8.79 19.77 -0.07
CA ARG A 179 -8.15 20.66 0.91
C ARG A 179 -8.18 20.06 2.31
N ASN A 180 -9.35 19.61 2.77
CA ASN A 180 -9.48 19.05 4.12
C ASN A 180 -8.65 17.79 4.30
N ARG A 181 -8.51 16.95 3.28
CA ARG A 181 -7.64 15.76 3.33
C ARG A 181 -6.17 16.14 3.41
N THR A 182 -5.75 17.14 2.66
CA THR A 182 -4.37 17.66 2.70
C THR A 182 -4.05 18.24 4.08
N ASP A 183 -4.94 19.10 4.60
CA ASP A 183 -4.77 19.71 5.92
C ASP A 183 -4.77 18.67 7.05
N TYR A 184 -5.63 17.65 6.96
CA TYR A 184 -5.64 16.51 7.89
C TYR A 184 -4.30 15.77 7.89
N ASN A 185 -3.82 15.37 6.71
CA ASN A 185 -2.57 14.62 6.57
C ASN A 185 -1.36 15.44 7.07
N TYR A 186 -1.30 16.72 6.73
CA TYR A 186 -0.24 17.63 7.18
C TYR A 186 -0.21 17.73 8.70
N ARG A 187 -1.37 17.90 9.35
CA ARG A 187 -1.45 17.98 10.82
C ARG A 187 -1.08 16.66 11.48
N MET A 188 -1.48 15.51 10.91
CA MET A 188 -1.09 14.21 11.43
C MET A 188 0.43 13.96 11.34
N LEU A 189 1.08 14.39 10.27
CA LEU A 189 2.53 14.33 10.16
C LEU A 189 3.20 15.17 11.26
N ARG A 190 2.76 16.40 11.46
CA ARG A 190 3.28 17.26 12.54
C ARG A 190 3.06 16.69 13.94
N ASN A 191 1.95 15.99 14.18
CA ASN A 191 1.73 15.30 15.43
C ASN A 191 2.75 14.17 15.68
N ASN A 192 3.17 13.46 14.61
CA ASN A 192 4.20 12.41 14.72
C ASN A 192 5.56 12.97 15.13
N GLU A 193 5.90 14.17 14.67
CA GLU A 193 7.18 14.84 14.96
C GLU A 193 7.25 15.42 16.38
N ARG A 194 6.10 15.70 17.00
CA ARG A 194 6.05 16.35 18.34
C ARG A 194 6.44 15.43 19.48
N TYR A 195 6.15 14.15 19.40
CA TYR A 195 6.53 13.23 20.45
C TYR A 195 7.96 12.80 20.27
N GLN A 196 8.78 13.19 21.22
CA GLN A 196 10.17 12.74 21.34
C GLN A 196 10.43 12.43 22.81
N HIS A 197 10.91 11.21 23.07
CA HIS A 197 11.33 10.79 24.39
C HIS A 197 12.76 10.30 24.33
N THR A 198 13.65 10.93 25.10
CA THR A 198 15.07 10.59 25.13
C THR A 198 15.35 9.65 26.30
N ILE A 199 15.90 8.47 26.00
CA ILE A 199 16.34 7.46 26.95
C ILE A 199 17.83 7.64 27.19
N GLN A 200 18.23 7.71 28.46
CA GLN A 200 19.64 7.83 28.88
C GLN A 200 20.14 6.56 29.60
N ILE A 201 19.22 5.65 29.95
CA ILE A 201 19.50 4.44 30.74
C ILE A 201 19.72 3.24 29.78
N PRO A 202 20.97 2.71 29.69
CA PRO A 202 21.26 1.60 28.76
C PRO A 202 20.43 0.34 29.01
N ASP A 203 20.08 0.04 30.26
CA ASP A 203 19.29 -1.15 30.61
C ASP A 203 17.92 -1.20 29.97
N ILE A 204 17.35 -0.04 29.61
CA ILE A 204 16.05 0.04 28.95
C ILE A 204 16.14 -0.47 27.50
N VAL A 205 17.25 -0.26 26.84
CA VAL A 205 17.45 -0.57 25.42
C VAL A 205 18.33 -1.81 25.17
N LYS A 206 18.76 -2.49 26.20
CA LYS A 206 19.74 -3.62 26.09
C LYS A 206 19.24 -4.78 25.23
N ASP A 207 17.93 -5.04 25.20
CA ASP A 207 17.32 -6.10 24.42
C ASP A 207 16.90 -5.63 23.02
N PHE A 208 17.15 -4.37 22.66
CA PHE A 208 16.73 -3.82 21.36
C PHE A 208 17.66 -4.35 20.25
N PRO A 209 17.10 -4.72 19.08
CA PRO A 209 17.90 -5.03 17.90
C PRO A 209 18.86 -3.91 17.51
N VAL A 210 20.05 -4.26 17.00
CA VAL A 210 21.09 -3.28 16.66
C VAL A 210 20.63 -2.28 15.59
N ASP A 211 19.81 -2.72 14.63
CA ASP A 211 19.22 -1.86 13.61
C ASP A 211 18.25 -0.83 14.20
N VAL A 212 17.47 -1.23 15.20
CA VAL A 212 16.60 -0.29 15.93
C VAL A 212 17.43 0.71 16.75
N LEU A 213 18.46 0.22 17.47
CA LEU A 213 19.37 1.10 18.22
C LEU A 213 20.03 2.12 17.30
N ARG A 214 20.49 1.72 16.12
CA ARG A 214 21.09 2.62 15.12
C ARG A 214 20.11 3.70 14.65
N ALA A 215 18.83 3.34 14.49
CA ALA A 215 17.80 4.28 14.04
C ALA A 215 17.40 5.33 15.11
N ILE A 216 17.65 5.05 16.40
CA ILE A 216 17.23 5.92 17.51
C ILE A 216 18.39 6.54 18.28
N ALA A 217 19.64 6.08 18.08
CA ALA A 217 20.81 6.62 18.75
C ALA A 217 21.16 8.02 18.24
N ALA A 218 21.68 8.87 19.11
CA ALA A 218 22.20 10.20 18.73
C ALA A 218 23.39 10.09 17.77
N ASP A 219 24.20 9.04 17.93
CA ASP A 219 25.28 8.67 17.01
C ASP A 219 24.98 7.26 16.43
N SER A 220 24.63 7.21 15.16
CA SER A 220 24.32 5.97 14.48
C SER A 220 25.52 5.05 14.25
N THR A 221 26.75 5.57 14.38
CA THR A 221 28.00 4.79 14.25
C THR A 221 28.33 4.03 15.54
N GLU A 222 27.87 4.53 16.70
CA GLU A 222 28.02 3.90 18.01
C GLU A 222 26.64 3.61 18.65
N PRO A 223 25.79 2.76 18.06
CA PRO A 223 24.39 2.59 18.46
C PRO A 223 24.19 2.08 19.89
N SER A 224 25.19 1.45 20.49
CA SER A 224 25.17 1.02 21.88
C SER A 224 25.42 2.15 22.90
N LYS A 225 25.88 3.32 22.44
CA LYS A 225 26.09 4.48 23.27
C LYS A 225 24.95 5.47 23.10
N GLY A 226 24.20 5.71 24.17
CA GLY A 226 23.11 6.70 24.15
C GLY A 226 23.57 8.15 24.03
N PRO A 227 22.65 9.09 24.02
CA PRO A 227 21.23 8.92 24.29
C PRO A 227 20.45 8.37 23.07
N TRP A 228 19.28 7.74 23.34
CA TRP A 228 18.39 7.19 22.30
C TRP A 228 17.07 7.96 22.29
N THR A 229 16.61 8.38 21.11
CA THR A 229 15.37 9.16 20.97
C THR A 229 14.27 8.34 20.33
N ILE A 230 13.17 8.14 21.06
CA ILE A 230 11.97 7.47 20.61
C ILE A 230 11.00 8.50 20.03
N THR A 231 10.45 8.22 18.85
CA THR A 231 9.48 9.06 18.16
C THR A 231 8.21 8.28 17.85
N MET A 232 7.13 8.96 17.39
CA MET A 232 5.91 8.31 16.90
C MET A 232 6.04 7.80 15.45
N HIS A 233 7.28 7.67 14.96
CA HIS A 233 7.52 6.98 13.71
C HIS A 233 7.02 5.52 13.83
N PRO A 234 6.16 5.01 12.90
CA PRO A 234 5.48 3.72 13.08
C PRO A 234 6.40 2.54 13.39
N TYR A 235 7.55 2.46 12.70
CA TYR A 235 8.55 1.42 12.97
C TYR A 235 9.16 1.57 14.36
N ILE A 236 9.64 2.76 14.71
CA ILE A 236 10.29 3.02 16.00
C ILE A 236 9.30 2.75 17.15
N TYR A 237 8.07 3.25 17.03
CA TYR A 237 7.03 3.02 18.02
C TYR A 237 6.75 1.52 18.22
N LYS A 238 6.56 0.76 17.14
CA LYS A 238 6.29 -0.68 17.21
C LYS A 238 7.43 -1.46 17.85
N GLN A 239 8.68 -1.17 17.46
CA GLN A 239 9.85 -1.79 18.07
C GLN A 239 10.00 -1.41 19.54
N PHE A 240 9.78 -0.14 19.87
CA PHE A 240 9.80 0.31 21.27
C PHE A 240 8.77 -0.42 22.11
N MET A 241 7.53 -0.56 21.67
CA MET A 241 6.48 -1.29 22.37
C MET A 241 6.83 -2.77 22.56
N ALA A 242 7.48 -3.39 21.58
CA ALA A 242 7.87 -4.80 21.63
C ALA A 242 9.08 -5.07 22.56
N TYR A 243 10.03 -4.14 22.66
CA TYR A 243 11.31 -4.39 23.33
C TYR A 243 11.50 -3.65 24.66
N CYS A 244 10.82 -2.52 24.90
CA CYS A 244 11.00 -1.74 26.12
C CYS A 244 10.52 -2.51 27.36
N PRO A 245 11.39 -2.78 28.36
CA PRO A 245 10.99 -3.52 29.58
C PRO A 245 10.18 -2.67 30.55
N ASP A 246 10.33 -1.34 30.51
CA ASP A 246 9.66 -0.41 31.43
C ASP A 246 8.19 -0.19 31.02
N ARG A 247 7.28 -0.66 31.89
CA ARG A 247 5.84 -0.58 31.66
C ARG A 247 5.33 0.87 31.60
N ASN A 248 5.90 1.77 32.40
CA ASN A 248 5.46 3.17 32.44
C ASN A 248 5.86 3.90 31.16
N LEU A 249 7.03 3.58 30.61
CA LEU A 249 7.47 4.14 29.33
C LEU A 249 6.60 3.61 28.18
N ARG A 250 6.22 2.31 28.17
CA ARG A 250 5.27 1.78 27.19
C ARG A 250 3.90 2.46 27.33
N TYR A 251 3.39 2.64 28.56
CA TYR A 251 2.15 3.37 28.80
C TYR A 251 2.22 4.81 28.25
N ALA A 252 3.29 5.55 28.54
CA ALA A 252 3.47 6.93 28.06
C ALA A 252 3.50 7.02 26.52
N ALA A 253 4.25 6.12 25.87
CA ALA A 253 4.29 6.05 24.41
C ALA A 253 2.93 5.67 23.80
N HIS A 254 2.23 4.72 24.40
CA HIS A 254 0.90 4.31 23.96
C HIS A 254 -0.12 5.44 24.12
N MET A 255 -0.09 6.16 25.24
CA MET A 255 -0.95 7.33 25.46
C MET A 255 -0.69 8.42 24.42
N ALA A 256 0.57 8.67 24.06
CA ALA A 256 0.92 9.61 23.00
C ALA A 256 0.34 9.17 21.63
N GLU A 257 0.38 7.87 21.32
CA GLU A 257 -0.18 7.32 20.08
C GLU A 257 -1.71 7.44 20.04
N ILE A 258 -2.43 7.01 21.09
CA ILE A 258 -3.90 7.01 21.09
C ILE A 258 -4.54 8.39 21.25
N SER A 259 -3.79 9.38 21.78
CA SER A 259 -4.23 10.78 21.92
C SER A 259 -3.79 11.68 20.75
N ARG A 260 -3.08 11.15 19.79
CA ARG A 260 -2.53 11.88 18.65
C ARG A 260 -3.63 12.54 17.83
N GLY A 261 -3.46 13.82 17.49
CA GLY A 261 -4.42 14.59 16.69
C GLY A 261 -5.57 15.18 17.51
N ASP A 262 -5.68 14.89 18.80
CA ASP A 262 -6.68 15.46 19.72
C ASP A 262 -6.07 16.46 20.69
N ASN A 263 -5.34 17.42 20.21
CA ASN A 263 -4.80 18.45 21.08
C ASN A 263 -5.84 19.57 21.28
N LEU A 264 -6.49 19.56 22.45
CA LEU A 264 -7.48 20.59 22.81
C LEU A 264 -6.83 21.95 23.09
N THR A 265 -5.56 21.98 23.47
CA THR A 265 -4.82 23.20 23.80
C THR A 265 -4.14 23.84 22.60
N ASP A 266 -3.91 23.08 21.53
CA ASP A 266 -3.28 23.57 20.30
C ASP A 266 -4.15 23.24 19.07
N SER A 267 -4.94 24.23 18.64
CA SER A 267 -5.80 24.10 17.47
C SER A 267 -5.04 23.88 16.16
N SER A 268 -3.73 24.19 16.12
CA SER A 268 -2.90 24.01 14.92
C SER A 268 -2.63 22.54 14.59
N THR A 269 -2.72 21.67 15.58
CA THR A 269 -2.47 20.23 15.43
C THR A 269 -3.73 19.37 15.56
N SER A 270 -4.84 19.93 16.06
CA SER A 270 -6.12 19.21 16.16
C SER A 270 -6.72 18.90 14.79
N VAL A 271 -7.17 17.65 14.60
CA VAL A 271 -7.77 17.16 13.34
C VAL A 271 -9.29 16.89 13.43
N ARG A 272 -9.89 17.08 14.60
CA ARG A 272 -11.32 16.83 14.85
C ARG A 272 -12.26 17.48 13.83
N LYS A 273 -11.99 18.75 13.50
CA LYS A 273 -12.79 19.51 12.53
C LYS A 273 -12.80 18.82 11.16
N PHE A 274 -11.62 18.40 10.70
CA PHE A 274 -11.48 17.82 9.36
C PHE A 274 -12.18 16.48 9.21
N ILE A 275 -12.17 15.64 10.25
CA ILE A 275 -12.90 14.35 10.24
C ILE A 275 -14.40 14.59 10.05
N LYS A 276 -14.97 15.54 10.81
CA LYS A 276 -16.38 15.89 10.72
C LYS A 276 -16.73 16.45 9.34
N GLU A 277 -15.90 17.35 8.82
CA GLU A 277 -16.12 17.96 7.50
C GLU A 277 -15.95 16.93 6.36
N ILE A 278 -14.96 16.04 6.42
CA ILE A 278 -14.76 14.96 5.45
C ILE A 278 -16.00 14.04 5.42
N LYS A 279 -16.51 13.62 6.60
CA LYS A 279 -17.74 12.83 6.69
C LYS A 279 -18.90 13.52 5.99
N GLN A 280 -19.12 14.81 6.29
CA GLN A 280 -20.22 15.57 5.73
C GLN A 280 -20.08 15.72 4.21
N PHE A 281 -18.90 16.10 3.69
CA PHE A 281 -18.72 16.25 2.24
C PHE A 281 -18.89 14.94 1.47
N ARG A 282 -18.50 13.80 2.06
CA ARG A 282 -18.75 12.49 1.46
C ARG A 282 -20.22 12.11 1.46
N LEU A 283 -20.94 12.45 2.53
CA LEU A 283 -22.39 12.26 2.59
C LEU A 283 -23.11 13.12 1.53
N ASP A 284 -22.74 14.40 1.43
CA ASP A 284 -23.32 15.33 0.45
C ASP A 284 -23.06 14.85 -0.99
N GLN A 285 -21.85 14.35 -1.26
CA GLN A 285 -21.51 13.72 -2.53
C GLN A 285 -22.43 12.55 -2.85
N ALA A 286 -22.49 11.58 -1.95
CA ALA A 286 -23.28 10.36 -2.13
C ALA A 286 -24.77 10.68 -2.34
N SER A 287 -25.32 11.56 -1.51
CA SER A 287 -26.72 12.00 -1.59
C SER A 287 -27.02 12.71 -2.91
N THR A 288 -26.10 13.58 -3.36
CA THR A 288 -26.25 14.28 -4.65
C THR A 288 -26.25 13.29 -5.82
N LEU A 289 -25.42 12.25 -5.76
CA LEU A 289 -25.36 11.19 -6.77
C LEU A 289 -26.47 10.15 -6.66
N GLY A 290 -27.38 10.28 -5.67
CA GLY A 290 -28.54 9.41 -5.51
C GLY A 290 -28.29 8.15 -4.70
N TYR A 291 -27.17 8.06 -3.99
CA TYR A 291 -26.90 6.98 -3.05
C TYR A 291 -27.42 7.32 -1.66
N LYS A 292 -27.81 6.30 -0.88
CA LYS A 292 -28.29 6.44 0.50
C LYS A 292 -27.25 7.08 1.42
N ASN A 293 -25.99 6.66 1.26
CA ASN A 293 -24.84 7.13 2.02
C ASN A 293 -23.53 6.88 1.25
N TYR A 294 -22.41 7.34 1.81
CA TYR A 294 -21.12 7.18 1.14
C TYR A 294 -20.62 5.73 1.09
N ALA A 295 -20.97 4.88 2.09
CA ALA A 295 -20.60 3.47 2.05
C ALA A 295 -21.22 2.76 0.85
N GLU A 296 -22.51 2.97 0.57
CA GLU A 296 -23.20 2.43 -0.61
C GLU A 296 -22.55 2.93 -1.92
N MET A 297 -22.30 4.21 -2.02
CA MET A 297 -21.61 4.79 -3.17
C MET A 297 -20.24 4.14 -3.38
N SER A 298 -19.48 3.95 -2.31
CA SER A 298 -18.13 3.37 -2.35
C SER A 298 -18.14 1.90 -2.78
N MET A 299 -19.18 1.13 -2.41
CA MET A 299 -19.31 -0.27 -2.78
C MET A 299 -19.62 -0.49 -4.26
N ALA A 300 -20.19 0.49 -4.94
CA ALA A 300 -20.56 0.38 -6.36
C ALA A 300 -19.39 0.06 -7.31
N THR A 301 -18.15 0.33 -6.90
CA THR A 301 -16.92 0.06 -7.67
C THR A 301 -16.02 -0.99 -7.01
N LYS A 302 -16.57 -1.82 -6.14
CA LYS A 302 -15.82 -2.85 -5.40
C LYS A 302 -16.34 -4.24 -5.70
N MET A 303 -15.48 -5.25 -5.56
CA MET A 303 -15.82 -6.67 -5.75
C MET A 303 -16.92 -7.11 -4.75
N ALA A 304 -16.92 -6.58 -3.54
CA ALA A 304 -17.95 -6.86 -2.52
C ALA A 304 -19.36 -6.40 -2.93
N GLY A 305 -19.49 -5.43 -3.82
CA GLY A 305 -20.72 -4.98 -4.49
C GLY A 305 -21.69 -4.19 -3.61
N ASN A 306 -21.87 -4.51 -2.34
CA ASN A 306 -22.80 -3.83 -1.43
C ASN A 306 -22.38 -3.90 0.04
N VAL A 307 -22.97 -3.02 0.85
CA VAL A 307 -22.69 -2.90 2.29
C VAL A 307 -23.11 -4.16 3.06
N ASP A 308 -24.23 -4.77 2.69
CA ASP A 308 -24.77 -5.94 3.41
C ASP A 308 -23.84 -7.15 3.31
N SER A 309 -23.23 -7.39 2.14
CA SER A 309 -22.24 -8.45 1.94
C SER A 309 -21.02 -8.26 2.83
N VAL A 310 -20.53 -7.01 2.96
CA VAL A 310 -19.40 -6.68 3.84
C VAL A 310 -19.76 -6.90 5.30
N MET A 311 -20.94 -6.41 5.73
CA MET A 311 -21.41 -6.58 7.12
C MET A 311 -21.69 -8.04 7.46
N ALA A 312 -22.22 -8.83 6.55
CA ALA A 312 -22.40 -10.27 6.72
C ALA A 312 -21.05 -10.97 6.97
N LEU A 313 -20.01 -10.66 6.20
CA LEU A 313 -18.67 -11.20 6.41
C LEU A 313 -18.09 -10.79 7.77
N ILE A 314 -18.18 -9.50 8.14
CA ILE A 314 -17.72 -9.00 9.43
C ILE A 314 -18.43 -9.74 10.56
N ASN A 315 -19.75 -9.87 10.53
CA ASN A 315 -20.53 -10.52 11.56
C ASN A 315 -20.22 -12.02 11.69
N ASN A 316 -20.05 -12.72 10.55
CA ASN A 316 -19.69 -14.14 10.53
C ASN A 316 -18.32 -14.41 11.18
N LEU A 317 -17.36 -13.52 11.01
CA LEU A 317 -16.03 -13.67 11.57
C LEU A 317 -15.96 -13.25 13.05
N THR A 318 -16.85 -12.35 13.50
CA THR A 318 -16.76 -11.72 14.82
C THR A 318 -16.89 -12.73 15.96
N SER A 319 -17.80 -13.69 15.88
CA SER A 319 -17.98 -14.68 16.96
C SER A 319 -16.72 -15.52 17.18
N LYS A 320 -16.17 -16.07 16.11
CA LYS A 320 -14.92 -16.86 16.14
C LYS A 320 -13.71 -16.03 16.57
N ALA A 321 -13.62 -14.79 16.06
CA ALA A 321 -12.55 -13.87 16.43
C ALA A 321 -12.56 -13.54 17.92
N LYS A 322 -13.74 -13.37 18.53
CA LYS A 322 -13.86 -13.11 19.97
C LYS A 322 -13.41 -14.29 20.82
N GLU A 323 -13.86 -15.51 20.51
CA GLU A 323 -13.38 -16.72 21.19
C GLU A 323 -11.86 -16.87 21.08
N GLY A 324 -11.31 -16.53 19.91
CA GLY A 324 -9.85 -16.49 19.70
C GLY A 324 -9.18 -15.42 20.55
N GLN A 325 -9.76 -14.21 20.63
CA GLN A 325 -9.23 -13.11 21.43
C GLN A 325 -9.20 -13.43 22.93
N GLU A 326 -10.26 -14.08 23.44
CA GLU A 326 -10.32 -14.53 24.83
C GLU A 326 -9.17 -15.48 25.14
N LYS A 327 -8.99 -16.54 24.32
CA LYS A 327 -7.91 -17.51 24.47
C LYS A 327 -6.52 -16.89 24.34
N ASP A 328 -6.35 -15.94 23.41
CA ASP A 328 -5.08 -15.24 23.22
C ASP A 328 -4.69 -14.43 24.45
N LEU A 329 -5.65 -13.66 25.02
CA LEU A 329 -5.43 -12.83 26.20
C LEU A 329 -5.25 -13.68 27.47
N GLU A 330 -6.01 -14.75 27.66
CA GLU A 330 -5.82 -15.70 28.77
C GLU A 330 -4.44 -16.36 28.72
N SER A 331 -4.03 -16.83 27.55
CA SER A 331 -2.69 -17.41 27.33
C SER A 331 -1.56 -16.42 27.62
N MET A 332 -1.73 -15.16 27.19
CA MET A 332 -0.76 -14.11 27.44
C MET A 332 -0.71 -13.73 28.92
N GLN A 333 -1.85 -13.61 29.61
CA GLN A 333 -1.92 -13.32 31.04
C GLN A 333 -1.22 -14.43 31.84
N ALA A 334 -1.52 -15.70 31.57
CA ALA A 334 -0.89 -16.83 32.23
C ALA A 334 0.64 -16.85 32.00
N TYR A 335 1.09 -16.54 30.77
CA TYR A 335 2.52 -16.40 30.47
C TYR A 335 3.16 -15.26 31.27
N ALA A 336 2.55 -14.10 31.34
CA ALA A 336 3.06 -12.95 32.09
C ALA A 336 3.16 -13.24 33.59
N GLU A 337 2.15 -13.88 34.18
CA GLU A 337 2.14 -14.30 35.59
C GLU A 337 3.27 -15.33 35.88
N SER A 338 3.52 -16.27 34.97
CA SER A 338 4.64 -17.20 35.08
C SER A 338 6.01 -16.52 35.12
N ARG A 339 6.07 -15.25 34.69
CA ARG A 339 7.27 -14.39 34.71
C ARG A 339 7.20 -13.33 35.83
N LEU A 340 6.42 -13.57 36.86
CA LEU A 340 6.26 -12.70 38.05
C LEU A 340 5.63 -11.34 37.71
N PHE A 341 4.90 -11.23 36.61
CA PHE A 341 4.11 -10.03 36.32
C PHE A 341 2.90 -9.98 37.26
N THR A 342 2.66 -8.82 37.85
CA THR A 342 1.54 -8.58 38.74
C THR A 342 0.58 -7.55 38.12
N GLY A 343 -0.71 -7.89 38.10
CA GLY A 343 -1.77 -7.09 37.50
C GLY A 343 -2.22 -7.61 36.14
N ASP A 344 -3.23 -6.93 35.59
CA ASP A 344 -3.83 -7.32 34.32
C ASP A 344 -3.03 -6.81 33.12
N ILE A 345 -3.03 -7.57 32.04
CA ILE A 345 -2.48 -7.16 30.75
C ILE A 345 -3.34 -6.03 30.17
N GLU A 346 -2.69 -4.95 29.77
CA GLU A 346 -3.27 -3.79 29.13
C GLU A 346 -2.81 -3.68 27.68
N ALA A 347 -3.47 -2.83 26.87
CA ALA A 347 -3.16 -2.67 25.45
C ALA A 347 -1.68 -2.35 25.17
N TYR A 348 -1.03 -1.61 26.05
CA TYR A 348 0.41 -1.25 25.94
C TYR A 348 1.38 -2.37 26.37
N ASP A 349 0.87 -3.51 26.84
CA ASP A 349 1.67 -4.68 27.24
C ASP A 349 1.71 -5.75 26.12
N ILE A 350 0.76 -5.71 25.17
CA ILE A 350 0.54 -6.76 24.17
C ILE A 350 1.81 -7.06 23.36
N ASP A 351 2.38 -6.07 22.68
CA ASP A 351 3.54 -6.28 21.80
C ASP A 351 4.76 -6.83 22.58
N TYR A 352 4.94 -6.38 23.81
CA TYR A 352 6.03 -6.81 24.69
C TYR A 352 5.90 -8.30 25.08
N PHE A 353 4.72 -8.70 25.55
CA PHE A 353 4.50 -10.07 25.98
C PHE A 353 4.34 -11.02 24.79
N GLU A 354 3.78 -10.59 23.67
CA GLU A 354 3.73 -11.38 22.44
C GLU A 354 5.15 -11.78 21.99
N ARG A 355 6.09 -10.83 21.95
CA ARG A 355 7.48 -11.10 21.61
C ARG A 355 8.13 -12.07 22.60
N LYS A 356 7.96 -11.85 23.90
CA LYS A 356 8.56 -12.71 24.93
C LYS A 356 7.97 -14.12 24.93
N GLN A 357 6.67 -14.26 24.74
CA GLN A 357 6.00 -15.53 24.61
C GLN A 357 6.48 -16.28 23.35
N ARG A 358 6.60 -15.59 22.22
CA ARG A 358 7.14 -16.16 20.97
C ARG A 358 8.54 -16.72 21.18
N ARG A 359 9.43 -15.95 21.80
CA ARG A 359 10.78 -16.43 22.14
C ARG A 359 10.74 -17.69 23.03
N SER A 360 9.82 -17.73 23.98
CA SER A 360 9.67 -18.92 24.86
C SER A 360 9.15 -20.14 24.13
N ILE A 361 8.25 -19.95 23.14
CA ILE A 361 7.70 -21.03 22.29
C ILE A 361 8.77 -21.57 21.34
N LEU A 362 9.50 -20.67 20.67
CA LEU A 362 10.51 -21.05 19.68
C LEU A 362 11.80 -21.61 20.31
N GLY A 363 12.06 -21.31 21.59
CA GLY A 363 13.32 -21.66 22.25
C GLY A 363 14.55 -20.88 21.74
N VAL A 364 14.37 -20.01 20.75
CA VAL A 364 15.41 -19.17 20.13
C VAL A 364 14.99 -17.70 20.14
N SER A 365 15.96 -16.80 20.15
CA SER A 365 15.68 -15.37 20.04
C SER A 365 15.31 -14.97 18.60
N ASP A 366 14.68 -13.80 18.46
CA ASP A 366 14.38 -13.25 17.12
C ASP A 366 15.69 -13.01 16.32
N GLU A 367 16.79 -12.66 17.02
CA GLU A 367 18.10 -12.44 16.39
C GLU A 367 18.76 -13.76 15.96
N ASP A 368 18.70 -14.82 16.79
CA ASP A 368 19.23 -16.15 16.42
C ASP A 368 18.43 -16.75 15.26
N LEU A 369 17.11 -16.50 15.22
CA LEU A 369 16.26 -16.95 14.14
C LEU A 369 16.60 -16.25 12.81
N ARG A 370 17.00 -14.99 12.86
CA ARG A 370 17.47 -14.21 11.71
C ARG A 370 18.62 -14.87 10.96
N ASP A 371 19.54 -15.52 11.67
CA ASP A 371 20.70 -16.21 11.07
C ASP A 371 20.29 -17.32 10.08
N PHE A 372 19.05 -17.75 10.11
CA PHE A 372 18.50 -18.76 9.20
C PHE A 372 17.75 -18.19 7.98
N PHE A 373 17.58 -16.88 7.90
CA PHE A 373 16.89 -16.24 6.75
C PHE A 373 17.79 -15.23 6.02
N PRO A 374 18.93 -15.69 5.44
CA PRO A 374 19.75 -14.80 4.62
C PRO A 374 19.01 -14.42 3.35
N LEU A 375 18.99 -13.12 3.00
CA LEU A 375 18.28 -12.58 1.85
C LEU A 375 18.51 -13.34 0.53
N PRO A 376 19.74 -13.76 0.18
CA PRO A 376 19.96 -14.55 -1.03
C PRO A 376 19.19 -15.87 -1.04
N LYS A 377 19.12 -16.57 0.10
CA LYS A 377 18.39 -17.84 0.24
C LYS A 377 16.89 -17.63 0.17
N VAL A 378 16.37 -16.62 0.86
CA VAL A 378 14.95 -16.25 0.83
C VAL A 378 14.54 -15.87 -0.59
N THR A 379 15.34 -15.07 -1.29
CA THR A 379 15.08 -14.66 -2.68
C THR A 379 15.04 -15.85 -3.64
N GLN A 380 16.04 -16.74 -3.55
CA GLN A 380 16.08 -17.92 -4.41
C GLN A 380 14.92 -18.87 -4.11
N GLY A 381 14.62 -19.13 -2.84
CA GLY A 381 13.48 -19.97 -2.45
C GLY A 381 12.13 -19.39 -2.88
N CYS A 382 12.00 -18.05 -2.88
CA CYS A 382 10.83 -17.37 -3.43
C CYS A 382 10.71 -17.60 -4.95
N PHE A 383 11.80 -17.50 -5.70
CA PHE A 383 11.81 -17.75 -7.16
C PHE A 383 11.50 -19.22 -7.48
N ASP A 384 12.02 -20.16 -6.68
CA ASP A 384 11.70 -21.57 -6.82
C ASP A 384 10.23 -21.88 -6.53
N LEU A 385 9.64 -21.19 -5.55
CA LEU A 385 8.20 -21.26 -5.28
C LEU A 385 7.39 -20.74 -6.47
N PHE A 386 7.80 -19.63 -7.08
CA PHE A 386 7.14 -19.08 -8.27
C PHE A 386 7.20 -20.03 -9.47
N ALA A 387 8.35 -20.68 -9.66
CA ALA A 387 8.48 -21.68 -10.72
C ALA A 387 7.50 -22.84 -10.53
N ARG A 388 7.29 -23.28 -9.30
CA ARG A 388 6.34 -24.37 -8.97
C ARG A 388 4.89 -23.98 -9.10
N LEU A 389 4.51 -22.76 -8.63
CA LEU A 389 3.11 -22.33 -8.61
C LEU A 389 2.62 -21.77 -9.93
N PHE A 390 3.48 -21.04 -10.63
CA PHE A 390 3.08 -20.23 -11.80
C PHE A 390 3.79 -20.62 -13.10
N ASN A 391 4.65 -21.63 -13.04
CA ASN A 391 5.46 -22.09 -14.18
C ASN A 391 6.25 -20.93 -14.85
N VAL A 392 6.91 -20.11 -14.04
CA VAL A 392 7.73 -18.99 -14.47
C VAL A 392 9.16 -19.13 -13.99
N LYS A 393 10.12 -18.53 -14.72
CA LYS A 393 11.50 -18.41 -14.31
C LYS A 393 11.83 -16.95 -14.05
N VAL A 394 12.36 -16.66 -12.87
CA VAL A 394 12.89 -15.33 -12.52
C VAL A 394 14.42 -15.41 -12.55
N SER A 395 15.07 -14.47 -13.26
CA SER A 395 16.52 -14.38 -13.35
C SER A 395 16.97 -12.92 -13.42
N GLU A 396 18.16 -12.64 -12.86
CA GLU A 396 18.80 -11.32 -12.99
C GLU A 396 19.16 -11.05 -14.46
N VAL A 397 18.88 -9.84 -14.93
CA VAL A 397 19.23 -9.40 -16.29
C VAL A 397 20.75 -9.29 -16.40
N GLN A 398 21.34 -9.87 -17.45
CA GLN A 398 22.79 -9.90 -17.67
C GLN A 398 23.27 -8.82 -18.66
N GLU A 399 22.34 -8.17 -19.35
CA GLU A 399 22.63 -7.07 -20.26
C GLU A 399 22.93 -5.78 -19.50
N ASP A 400 23.58 -4.80 -20.14
CA ASP A 400 23.80 -3.49 -19.54
C ASP A 400 22.49 -2.78 -19.27
N TYR A 401 22.25 -2.44 -18.02
CA TYR A 401 21.14 -1.59 -17.57
C TYR A 401 21.64 -0.58 -16.55
N SER A 402 20.98 0.55 -16.47
CA SER A 402 21.24 1.56 -15.44
C SER A 402 20.24 1.48 -14.30
N THR A 403 20.68 1.91 -13.12
CA THR A 403 19.87 2.00 -11.93
C THR A 403 20.10 3.32 -11.21
N TRP A 404 19.19 3.70 -10.31
CA TRP A 404 19.33 4.91 -9.49
C TRP A 404 20.33 4.75 -8.32
N HIS A 405 20.71 3.50 -8.00
CA HIS A 405 21.69 3.18 -6.95
C HIS A 405 22.39 1.85 -7.25
N PRO A 406 23.71 1.71 -6.95
CA PRO A 406 24.49 0.49 -7.28
C PRO A 406 23.98 -0.82 -6.68
N GLU A 407 23.27 -0.76 -5.55
CA GLU A 407 22.70 -1.94 -4.89
C GLU A 407 21.36 -2.41 -5.49
N VAL A 408 20.80 -1.65 -6.43
CA VAL A 408 19.56 -2.00 -7.10
C VAL A 408 19.84 -2.98 -8.24
N LYS A 409 19.05 -4.05 -8.30
CA LYS A 409 19.17 -5.09 -9.33
C LYS A 409 17.92 -5.20 -10.18
N LEU A 410 18.09 -5.51 -11.46
CA LEU A 410 17.00 -5.73 -12.40
C LEU A 410 16.81 -7.23 -12.65
N PHE A 411 15.56 -7.68 -12.58
CA PHE A 411 15.15 -9.06 -12.85
C PHE A 411 14.16 -9.14 -13.98
N GLN A 412 14.21 -10.25 -14.72
CA GLN A 412 13.25 -10.60 -15.76
C GLN A 412 12.42 -11.82 -15.34
N VAL A 413 11.19 -11.89 -15.82
CA VAL A 413 10.28 -13.01 -15.63
C VAL A 413 9.98 -13.63 -16.99
N GLN A 414 10.26 -14.94 -17.14
CA GLN A 414 9.97 -15.73 -18.34
C GLN A 414 8.78 -16.66 -18.07
N ASP A 415 7.86 -16.73 -19.01
CA ASP A 415 6.77 -17.71 -19.00
C ASP A 415 7.29 -19.06 -19.56
N LEU A 416 7.32 -20.08 -18.69
CA LEU A 416 7.76 -21.41 -19.09
C LEU A 416 6.60 -22.27 -19.66
N SER A 417 5.37 -21.79 -19.57
CA SER A 417 4.18 -22.44 -20.14
C SER A 417 4.14 -22.29 -21.66
N ASP A 418 4.77 -21.26 -22.19
CA ASP A 418 4.91 -21.01 -23.62
C ASP A 418 6.18 -21.69 -24.15
N PRO A 419 6.10 -22.48 -25.24
CA PRO A 419 7.27 -23.11 -25.87
C PRO A 419 8.39 -22.12 -26.24
N GLU A 420 8.05 -20.89 -26.61
CA GLU A 420 9.02 -19.84 -26.95
C GLU A 420 9.67 -19.22 -25.70
N ARG A 421 9.12 -19.50 -24.50
CA ARG A 421 9.61 -18.98 -23.22
C ARG A 421 9.84 -17.46 -23.21
N PRO A 422 8.83 -16.66 -23.62
CA PRO A 422 9.00 -15.22 -23.73
C PRO A 422 9.26 -14.57 -22.37
N VAL A 423 10.02 -13.49 -22.37
CA VAL A 423 10.09 -12.58 -21.23
C VAL A 423 8.79 -11.79 -21.18
N VAL A 424 8.05 -11.92 -20.10
CA VAL A 424 6.71 -11.30 -19.92
C VAL A 424 6.75 -9.98 -19.16
N GLY A 425 7.86 -9.68 -18.48
CA GLY A 425 8.05 -8.40 -17.80
C GLY A 425 9.30 -8.37 -16.93
N HIS A 426 9.55 -7.20 -16.33
CA HIS A 426 10.76 -6.91 -15.57
C HIS A 426 10.43 -6.19 -14.26
N PHE A 427 11.32 -6.32 -13.28
CA PHE A 427 11.21 -5.55 -12.04
C PHE A 427 12.57 -5.28 -11.40
N TYR A 428 12.69 -4.10 -10.78
CA TYR A 428 13.82 -3.75 -9.95
C TYR A 428 13.62 -4.22 -8.51
N LEU A 429 14.71 -4.63 -7.87
CA LEU A 429 14.78 -4.86 -6.43
C LEU A 429 15.61 -3.75 -5.78
N ASP A 430 14.97 -2.89 -5.01
CA ASP A 430 15.55 -1.83 -4.21
C ASP A 430 15.28 -2.11 -2.73
N LEU A 431 16.13 -2.92 -2.12
CA LEU A 431 15.83 -3.56 -0.83
C LEU A 431 16.42 -2.84 0.38
N PHE A 432 17.49 -2.06 0.23
CA PHE A 432 18.25 -1.58 1.39
C PHE A 432 17.90 -0.15 1.78
N ILE A 433 18.01 0.14 3.09
CA ILE A 433 17.86 1.49 3.63
C ILE A 433 19.05 2.36 3.22
N ARG A 434 18.78 3.61 2.89
CA ARG A 434 19.78 4.66 2.63
C ARG A 434 19.18 6.04 2.85
N ASP A 435 20.00 7.06 3.02
CA ASP A 435 19.56 8.41 3.42
C ASP A 435 18.72 9.09 2.33
N GLU A 436 19.05 8.89 1.05
CA GLU A 436 18.34 9.48 -0.09
C GLU A 436 16.96 8.84 -0.33
N LYS A 437 16.74 7.65 0.21
CA LYS A 437 15.50 6.91 0.05
C LYS A 437 14.47 7.38 1.07
N GLY A 438 13.38 7.91 0.57
CA GLY A 438 12.25 8.29 1.42
C GLY A 438 11.88 7.16 2.38
N TYR A 439 11.65 7.52 3.65
CA TYR A 439 11.39 6.54 4.69
C TYR A 439 10.08 5.78 4.46
N ILE A 440 10.15 4.47 4.39
CA ILE A 440 9.03 3.60 4.09
C ILE A 440 8.64 2.73 5.29
N GLY A 441 9.51 2.59 6.28
CA GLY A 441 9.40 1.65 7.38
C GLY A 441 10.02 0.28 7.01
N SER A 442 10.86 -0.27 7.87
CA SER A 442 11.58 -1.53 7.59
C SER A 442 10.68 -2.75 7.58
N ASP A 443 9.52 -2.68 8.25
CA ASP A 443 8.56 -3.78 8.36
C ASP A 443 7.52 -3.81 7.22
N LYS A 444 7.65 -2.93 6.22
CA LYS A 444 6.74 -2.86 5.07
C LYS A 444 7.52 -2.64 3.79
N GLY A 445 7.22 -3.49 2.82
CA GLY A 445 7.63 -3.31 1.47
C GLY A 445 6.46 -2.78 0.61
N TRP A 446 6.77 -2.20 -0.52
CA TRP A 446 5.81 -1.77 -1.51
C TRP A 446 6.26 -2.10 -2.92
N TYR A 447 5.31 -2.23 -3.79
CA TYR A 447 5.54 -2.40 -5.22
C TYR A 447 4.98 -1.20 -5.99
N VAL A 448 5.80 -0.64 -6.87
CA VAL A 448 5.42 0.47 -7.74
C VAL A 448 5.45 -0.01 -9.19
N PRO A 449 4.29 -0.08 -9.89
CA PRO A 449 4.29 -0.26 -11.33
C PRO A 449 4.86 1.01 -11.99
N LEU A 450 5.96 0.86 -12.72
CA LEU A 450 6.57 1.95 -13.48
C LEU A 450 5.97 2.02 -14.89
N ARG A 451 5.58 0.87 -15.45
CA ARG A 451 4.97 0.74 -16.77
C ARG A 451 4.03 -0.46 -16.77
N ASN A 452 2.80 -0.26 -17.20
CA ASN A 452 1.81 -1.32 -17.33
C ASN A 452 1.93 -2.05 -18.67
N ARG A 453 1.41 -3.29 -18.71
CA ARG A 453 1.22 -4.02 -19.96
C ARG A 453 0.18 -3.32 -20.81
N SER A 454 0.43 -3.26 -22.11
CA SER A 454 -0.58 -3.03 -23.14
C SER A 454 -0.21 -3.77 -24.41
N LYS A 455 -1.20 -4.30 -25.10
CA LYS A 455 -1.05 -4.89 -26.42
C LYS A 455 -1.28 -3.85 -27.51
N ILE A 456 -2.15 -2.90 -27.25
CA ILE A 456 -2.52 -1.81 -28.17
C ILE A 456 -1.35 -0.84 -28.35
N GLY A 457 -0.87 -0.26 -27.23
CA GLY A 457 0.36 0.53 -27.25
C GLY A 457 1.52 -0.35 -26.76
N PRO A 458 2.24 -1.07 -27.66
CA PRO A 458 3.10 -2.19 -27.31
C PRO A 458 4.03 -1.94 -26.12
N SER A 459 3.57 -2.32 -24.94
CA SER A 459 4.24 -2.08 -23.66
C SER A 459 4.32 -3.35 -22.83
N GLN A 460 5.50 -3.65 -22.28
CA GLN A 460 5.72 -4.72 -21.30
C GLN A 460 5.71 -4.18 -19.87
N PRO A 461 5.22 -4.95 -18.89
CA PRO A 461 5.24 -4.54 -17.50
C PRO A 461 6.67 -4.31 -17.00
N LEU A 462 6.85 -3.20 -16.29
CA LEU A 462 8.06 -2.87 -15.55
C LEU A 462 7.65 -2.31 -14.19
N GLY A 463 8.30 -2.75 -13.13
CA GLY A 463 8.04 -2.20 -11.81
C GLY A 463 9.23 -2.20 -10.89
N ALA A 464 9.05 -1.71 -9.67
CA ALA A 464 10.08 -1.71 -8.64
C ALA A 464 9.51 -2.21 -7.31
N LEU A 465 10.17 -3.20 -6.73
CA LEU A 465 9.95 -3.63 -5.37
C LEU A 465 10.92 -2.88 -4.45
N VAL A 466 10.38 -2.21 -3.46
CA VAL A 466 11.13 -1.38 -2.52
C VAL A 466 10.89 -1.85 -1.10
N MET A 467 12.00 -2.05 -0.37
CA MET A 467 12.00 -2.32 1.08
C MET A 467 13.07 -1.44 1.76
N SER A 468 13.11 -1.47 3.08
CA SER A 468 14.11 -0.76 3.88
C SER A 468 14.83 -1.75 4.82
N LEU A 469 15.43 -2.79 4.23
CA LEU A 469 16.20 -3.80 4.96
C LEU A 469 17.57 -3.26 5.37
N THR A 470 18.09 -3.76 6.48
CA THR A 470 19.47 -3.47 6.88
C THR A 470 20.45 -4.17 5.94
N PRO A 471 21.40 -3.45 5.31
CA PRO A 471 22.36 -4.06 4.40
C PRO A 471 23.30 -5.03 5.12
N ALA A 472 24.04 -5.84 4.33
CA ALA A 472 25.09 -6.71 4.82
C ALA A 472 26.08 -5.96 5.74
N ASN A 473 26.42 -6.57 6.87
CA ASN A 473 27.30 -5.91 7.85
C ASN A 473 28.16 -6.94 8.59
N TYR A 474 29.35 -6.53 9.04
CA TYR A 474 30.29 -7.37 9.81
C TYR A 474 30.57 -8.76 9.22
N GLY A 475 30.65 -8.85 7.87
CA GLY A 475 30.89 -10.12 7.17
C GLY A 475 29.70 -11.06 7.07
N LYS A 476 28.53 -10.67 7.60
CA LYS A 476 27.26 -11.38 7.43
C LYS A 476 26.50 -10.82 6.22
N PRO A 477 25.79 -11.65 5.44
CA PRO A 477 24.86 -11.17 4.42
C PRO A 477 23.70 -10.40 5.08
N CYS A 478 22.85 -9.74 4.30
CA CYS A 478 21.59 -9.23 4.83
C CYS A 478 20.75 -10.39 5.36
N LEU A 479 20.37 -10.31 6.63
CA LEU A 479 19.59 -11.31 7.34
C LEU A 479 18.21 -10.73 7.65
N LEU A 480 17.16 -11.47 7.29
CA LEU A 480 15.78 -11.05 7.53
C LEU A 480 15.26 -11.68 8.83
N ASN A 481 14.43 -10.94 9.57
CA ASN A 481 13.59 -11.60 10.55
C ASN A 481 12.40 -12.30 9.85
N PHE A 482 11.68 -13.14 10.56
CA PHE A 482 10.57 -13.90 9.99
C PHE A 482 9.45 -13.04 9.43
N PHE A 483 9.18 -11.87 10.03
CA PHE A 483 8.16 -10.94 9.54
C PHE A 483 8.61 -10.18 8.29
N GLU A 484 9.89 -9.82 8.19
CA GLU A 484 10.49 -9.24 6.98
C GLU A 484 10.47 -10.26 5.83
N THR A 485 10.72 -11.54 6.13
CA THR A 485 10.61 -12.64 5.16
C THR A 485 9.16 -12.78 4.66
N LYS A 486 8.17 -12.76 5.55
CA LYS A 486 6.75 -12.78 5.18
C LYS A 486 6.37 -11.57 4.32
N GLU A 487 6.84 -10.40 4.68
CA GLU A 487 6.59 -9.16 3.94
C GLU A 487 7.26 -9.18 2.55
N PHE A 488 8.47 -9.71 2.44
CA PHE A 488 9.15 -9.89 1.15
C PHE A 488 8.32 -10.76 0.20
N LEU A 489 7.83 -11.93 0.66
CA LEU A 489 6.96 -12.78 -0.16
C LEU A 489 5.65 -12.08 -0.52
N ARG A 490 5.08 -11.28 0.40
CA ARG A 490 3.86 -10.49 0.11
C ARG A 490 4.09 -9.52 -1.04
N VAL A 491 5.17 -8.76 -1.00
CA VAL A 491 5.44 -7.75 -2.03
C VAL A 491 5.83 -8.41 -3.36
N MET A 492 6.55 -9.55 -3.30
CA MET A 492 6.85 -10.36 -4.48
C MET A 492 5.57 -10.91 -5.13
N GLY A 493 4.53 -11.24 -4.34
CA GLY A 493 3.21 -11.56 -4.87
C GLY A 493 2.59 -10.41 -5.68
N ASN A 494 2.73 -9.16 -5.21
CA ASN A 494 2.28 -7.99 -5.96
C ASN A 494 3.09 -7.75 -7.26
N VAL A 495 4.39 -8.07 -7.26
CA VAL A 495 5.22 -8.09 -8.48
C VAL A 495 4.62 -9.04 -9.51
N LEU A 496 4.36 -10.30 -9.11
CA LEU A 496 3.80 -11.30 -10.01
C LEU A 496 2.42 -10.93 -10.53
N GLN A 497 1.54 -10.42 -9.67
CA GLN A 497 0.21 -9.96 -10.05
C GLN A 497 0.26 -8.93 -11.18
N HIS A 498 1.23 -8.01 -11.12
CA HIS A 498 1.41 -7.01 -12.17
C HIS A 498 2.01 -7.62 -13.44
N ILE A 499 3.08 -8.40 -13.32
CA ILE A 499 3.86 -8.90 -14.47
C ILE A 499 3.10 -9.99 -15.24
N LEU A 500 2.35 -10.85 -14.53
CA LEU A 500 1.62 -11.95 -15.16
C LEU A 500 0.23 -11.55 -15.68
N CYS A 501 -0.15 -10.28 -15.55
CA CYS A 501 -1.37 -9.77 -16.14
C CYS A 501 -1.33 -9.93 -17.67
N ARG A 502 -2.40 -10.49 -18.27
CA ARG A 502 -2.48 -10.78 -19.71
C ARG A 502 -3.45 -9.89 -20.47
N ASN A 503 -4.09 -8.93 -19.79
CA ASN A 503 -5.03 -8.01 -20.41
C ASN A 503 -4.38 -7.18 -21.52
N GLU A 504 -5.20 -6.77 -22.48
CA GLU A 504 -4.78 -6.05 -23.69
C GLU A 504 -4.65 -4.54 -23.44
N TYR A 505 -5.46 -3.98 -22.52
CA TYR A 505 -5.48 -2.57 -22.15
C TYR A 505 -4.82 -2.32 -20.79
N SER A 506 -4.02 -1.26 -20.68
CA SER A 506 -3.36 -0.88 -19.43
C SER A 506 -4.34 -0.47 -18.34
N ASP A 507 -5.53 -0.01 -18.72
CA ASP A 507 -6.62 0.31 -17.78
C ASP A 507 -7.09 -0.92 -16.99
N ASN A 508 -6.94 -2.12 -17.55
CA ASN A 508 -7.26 -3.40 -16.90
C ASN A 508 -6.02 -4.10 -16.33
N CYS A 509 -4.85 -3.45 -16.32
CA CYS A 509 -3.60 -4.00 -15.84
C CYS A 509 -3.14 -3.35 -14.53
N GLY A 510 -2.26 -4.05 -13.82
CA GLY A 510 -1.64 -3.56 -12.59
C GLY A 510 -2.67 -3.26 -11.49
N LYS A 511 -2.29 -2.36 -10.58
CA LYS A 511 -3.15 -1.98 -9.45
C LYS A 511 -4.36 -1.14 -9.86
N LEU A 512 -4.31 -0.45 -10.99
CA LEU A 512 -5.40 0.40 -11.46
C LEU A 512 -6.50 -0.39 -12.14
N GLY A 513 -6.18 -1.56 -12.68
CA GLY A 513 -7.13 -2.42 -13.39
C GLY A 513 -7.96 -3.34 -12.50
N MET A 514 -7.73 -3.32 -11.18
CA MET A 514 -8.44 -4.17 -10.24
C MET A 514 -9.35 -3.36 -9.34
N GLU A 515 -10.40 -3.99 -8.86
CA GLU A 515 -11.22 -3.46 -7.79
C GLU A 515 -10.34 -3.23 -6.55
N TRP A 516 -10.59 -2.09 -5.90
CA TRP A 516 -9.76 -1.63 -4.79
C TRP A 516 -9.67 -2.63 -3.63
N ASP A 517 -10.70 -3.40 -3.39
CA ASP A 517 -10.80 -4.42 -2.36
C ASP A 517 -10.13 -5.77 -2.73
N ALA A 518 -9.64 -5.91 -3.96
CA ALA A 518 -8.88 -7.09 -4.42
C ALA A 518 -7.36 -6.83 -4.62
N LEU A 519 -6.90 -5.60 -4.44
CA LEU A 519 -5.55 -5.14 -4.83
C LEU A 519 -4.37 -5.94 -4.28
N ASP A 520 -4.42 -6.36 -3.02
CA ASP A 520 -3.32 -7.04 -2.35
C ASP A 520 -3.58 -8.55 -2.16
N PHE A 521 -4.60 -9.11 -2.84
CA PHE A 521 -4.99 -10.51 -2.69
C PHE A 521 -3.83 -11.47 -2.96
N VAL A 522 -3.17 -11.34 -4.12
CA VAL A 522 -2.04 -12.21 -4.49
C VAL A 522 -0.86 -12.00 -3.55
N GLY A 523 -0.64 -10.76 -3.09
CA GLY A 523 0.38 -10.46 -2.10
C GLY A 523 0.17 -11.24 -0.80
N TYR A 524 -1.02 -11.18 -0.21
CA TYR A 524 -1.32 -11.92 1.01
C TYR A 524 -1.33 -13.43 0.80
N PHE A 525 -1.83 -13.91 -0.33
CA PHE A 525 -1.74 -15.32 -0.70
C PHE A 525 -0.29 -15.82 -0.67
N MET A 526 0.64 -15.06 -1.26
CA MET A 526 2.07 -15.42 -1.24
C MET A 526 2.68 -15.33 0.16
N ALA A 527 2.27 -14.37 0.97
CA ALA A 527 2.74 -14.25 2.36
C ALA A 527 2.38 -15.47 3.23
N GLU A 528 1.23 -16.10 3.00
CA GLU A 528 0.80 -17.25 3.80
C GLU A 528 1.65 -18.51 3.55
N TRP A 529 2.28 -18.62 2.40
CA TRP A 529 3.23 -19.72 2.13
C TRP A 529 4.42 -19.77 3.09
N THR A 530 4.78 -18.65 3.73
CA THR A 530 5.83 -18.61 4.76
C THR A 530 5.52 -19.47 6.00
N HIS A 531 4.26 -19.89 6.17
CA HIS A 531 3.86 -20.79 7.24
C HIS A 531 3.74 -22.25 6.80
N HIS A 532 4.03 -22.58 5.54
CA HIS A 532 4.05 -23.98 5.08
C HIS A 532 5.42 -24.61 5.41
N PRO A 533 5.48 -25.81 6.07
CA PRO A 533 6.73 -26.40 6.50
C PRO A 533 7.77 -26.57 5.40
N ASP A 534 7.35 -27.04 4.21
CA ASP A 534 8.27 -27.25 3.08
C ASP A 534 8.80 -25.93 2.53
N ILE A 535 8.00 -24.86 2.61
CA ILE A 535 8.44 -23.54 2.16
C ILE A 535 9.36 -22.90 3.19
N ILE A 536 9.11 -23.05 4.49
CA ILE A 536 10.06 -22.64 5.53
C ILE A 536 11.43 -23.28 5.26
N LYS A 537 11.48 -24.60 4.99
CA LYS A 537 12.73 -25.31 4.67
C LYS A 537 13.36 -24.82 3.36
N LEU A 538 12.57 -24.45 2.37
CA LEU A 538 13.04 -23.94 1.07
C LEU A 538 13.72 -22.57 1.20
N ILE A 539 13.12 -21.66 2.00
CA ILE A 539 13.57 -20.27 2.15
C ILE A 539 14.53 -20.04 3.30
N SER A 540 14.82 -21.07 4.13
CA SER A 540 15.70 -20.97 5.29
C SER A 540 16.98 -21.80 5.14
N GLY A 541 17.99 -21.43 5.90
CA GLY A 541 19.27 -22.12 6.04
C GLY A 541 20.28 -21.18 6.69
N HIS A 542 21.04 -21.69 7.67
CA HIS A 542 21.98 -20.86 8.42
C HIS A 542 23.00 -20.20 7.48
N TRP A 543 23.22 -18.91 7.63
CA TRP A 543 23.95 -18.08 6.66
C TRP A 543 25.39 -18.52 6.39
N SER A 544 26.07 -19.15 7.36
CA SER A 544 27.49 -19.57 7.23
C SER A 544 27.65 -21.07 7.03
N THR A 545 26.80 -21.91 7.65
CA THR A 545 26.90 -23.37 7.59
C THR A 545 25.90 -24.03 6.66
N ASN A 546 24.86 -23.27 6.26
CA ASN A 546 23.69 -23.76 5.52
C ASN A 546 22.89 -24.85 6.25
N ASP A 547 23.09 -25.00 7.58
CA ASP A 547 22.30 -25.90 8.39
C ASP A 547 20.83 -25.56 8.33
N ALA A 548 19.98 -26.58 8.31
CA ALA A 548 18.53 -26.38 8.33
C ALA A 548 18.06 -25.96 9.73
N LEU A 549 16.92 -25.24 9.78
CA LEU A 549 16.18 -25.05 11.02
C LEU A 549 15.78 -26.38 11.61
N SER A 550 15.77 -26.49 12.95
CA SER A 550 15.28 -27.70 13.62
C SER A 550 13.80 -27.96 13.27
N GLU A 551 13.42 -29.23 13.18
CA GLU A 551 12.04 -29.64 12.90
C GLU A 551 11.05 -29.06 13.92
N GLU A 552 11.45 -28.86 15.16
CA GLU A 552 10.64 -28.25 16.22
C GLU A 552 10.37 -26.79 15.93
N VAL A 553 11.38 -26.01 15.54
CA VAL A 553 11.22 -24.61 15.15
C VAL A 553 10.34 -24.49 13.91
N VAL A 554 10.54 -25.33 12.89
CA VAL A 554 9.69 -25.37 11.69
C VAL A 554 8.23 -25.66 12.06
N LEU A 555 8.00 -26.64 12.94
CA LEU A 555 6.65 -26.96 13.43
C LEU A 555 6.02 -25.76 14.15
N HIS A 556 6.76 -25.11 15.05
CA HIS A 556 6.24 -23.95 15.77
C HIS A 556 5.94 -22.76 14.83
N LEU A 557 6.79 -22.46 13.85
CA LEU A 557 6.54 -21.40 12.87
C LEU A 557 5.29 -21.68 12.01
N SER A 558 5.06 -22.93 11.65
CA SER A 558 3.94 -23.34 10.81
C SER A 558 2.61 -23.49 11.55
N THR A 559 2.64 -23.69 12.85
CA THR A 559 1.44 -23.93 13.68
C THR A 559 1.24 -22.84 14.73
N THR A 560 2.05 -22.87 15.80
CA THR A 560 1.82 -22.04 16.99
C THR A 560 2.00 -20.55 16.70
N ILE A 561 3.09 -20.17 16.02
CA ILE A 561 3.38 -18.78 15.68
C ILE A 561 2.42 -18.25 14.61
N LYS A 562 2.02 -19.09 13.66
CA LYS A 562 0.98 -18.77 12.69
C LYS A 562 -0.29 -18.29 13.38
N HIS A 563 -0.66 -18.89 14.50
CA HIS A 563 -1.91 -18.60 15.21
C HIS A 563 -1.74 -17.67 16.41
N GLN A 564 -0.51 -17.31 16.78
CA GLN A 564 -0.25 -16.46 17.94
C GLN A 564 -0.92 -15.09 17.80
N MET A 565 -1.76 -14.73 18.78
CA MET A 565 -2.52 -13.48 18.82
C MET A 565 -3.42 -13.22 17.59
N GLN A 566 -3.82 -14.26 16.87
CA GLN A 566 -4.65 -14.09 15.68
C GLN A 566 -6.08 -13.64 16.02
N GLY A 567 -6.68 -14.16 17.08
CA GLY A 567 -7.99 -13.73 17.52
C GLY A 567 -8.00 -12.26 17.91
N TYR A 568 -6.99 -11.83 18.69
CA TYR A 568 -6.82 -10.43 19.07
C TYR A 568 -6.64 -9.51 17.85
N LYS A 569 -5.74 -9.88 16.92
CA LYS A 569 -5.47 -9.11 15.70
C LYS A 569 -6.68 -9.08 14.77
N LEU A 570 -7.38 -10.19 14.61
CA LEU A 570 -8.59 -10.26 13.79
C LEU A 570 -9.71 -9.38 14.38
N CYS A 571 -9.91 -9.39 15.69
CA CYS A 571 -10.86 -8.49 16.34
C CYS A 571 -10.49 -7.01 16.14
N ASP A 572 -9.19 -6.67 16.12
CA ASP A 572 -8.73 -5.31 15.84
C ASP A 572 -9.02 -4.89 14.38
N ASP A 573 -8.78 -5.78 13.42
CA ASP A 573 -9.06 -5.53 12.01
C ASP A 573 -10.59 -5.47 11.74
N LEU A 574 -11.39 -6.36 12.34
CA LEU A 574 -12.86 -6.33 12.28
C LEU A 574 -13.44 -5.06 12.89
N PHE A 575 -12.90 -4.64 14.04
CA PHE A 575 -13.27 -3.37 14.66
C PHE A 575 -13.06 -2.18 13.73
N LYS A 576 -11.88 -2.10 13.09
CA LYS A 576 -11.56 -1.03 12.13
C LYS A 576 -12.48 -1.05 10.92
N ALA A 577 -12.74 -2.24 10.37
CA ALA A 577 -13.65 -2.41 9.23
C ALA A 577 -15.10 -2.04 9.59
N ALA A 578 -15.61 -2.52 10.74
CA ALA A 578 -16.93 -2.18 11.22
C ALA A 578 -17.08 -0.69 11.52
N PHE A 579 -16.05 -0.07 12.12
CA PHE A 579 -16.05 1.37 12.37
C PHE A 579 -16.12 2.17 11.07
N ASP A 580 -15.33 1.82 10.06
CA ASP A 580 -15.32 2.48 8.78
C ASP A 580 -16.69 2.38 8.07
N MET A 581 -17.27 1.18 8.05
CA MET A 581 -18.60 0.96 7.50
C MET A 581 -19.68 1.75 8.25
N ALA A 582 -19.68 1.70 9.58
CA ALA A 582 -20.65 2.42 10.40
C ALA A 582 -20.49 3.94 10.28
N PHE A 583 -19.25 4.43 10.26
CA PHE A 583 -18.95 5.87 10.13
C PHE A 583 -19.53 6.50 8.87
N TYR A 584 -19.52 5.76 7.75
CA TYR A 584 -20.01 6.25 6.46
C TYR A 584 -21.42 5.78 6.08
N SER A 585 -22.00 4.84 6.84
CA SER A 585 -23.40 4.44 6.71
C SER A 585 -24.33 5.25 7.61
N ASP A 586 -23.86 5.65 8.80
CA ASP A 586 -24.63 6.43 9.76
C ASP A 586 -24.59 7.93 9.44
N ILE A 587 -25.75 8.46 9.05
CA ILE A 587 -25.90 9.86 8.61
C ILE A 587 -25.74 10.84 9.78
N GLY A 588 -26.24 10.50 10.97
CA GLY A 588 -26.36 11.42 12.12
C GLY A 588 -25.38 11.16 13.27
N GLY A 589 -24.71 9.99 13.29
CA GLY A 589 -23.91 9.57 14.43
C GLY A 589 -22.63 10.36 14.62
N TYR A 590 -22.34 10.72 15.87
CA TYR A 590 -21.07 11.29 16.26
C TYR A 590 -20.00 10.19 16.25
N TYR A 591 -18.85 10.45 15.64
CA TYR A 591 -17.82 9.42 15.39
C TYR A 591 -17.31 8.75 16.69
N GLN A 592 -17.28 9.49 17.81
CA GLN A 592 -16.84 8.94 19.09
C GLN A 592 -17.84 7.93 19.66
N ASP A 593 -19.14 8.21 19.53
CA ASP A 593 -20.20 7.30 20.00
C ASP A 593 -20.21 6.01 19.18
N ILE A 594 -20.03 6.11 17.86
CA ILE A 594 -19.88 4.95 16.96
C ILE A 594 -18.67 4.11 17.40
N HIS A 595 -17.54 4.76 17.63
CA HIS A 595 -16.32 4.10 18.08
C HIS A 595 -16.51 3.39 19.41
N ASP A 596 -17.06 4.08 20.42
CA ASP A 596 -17.19 3.54 21.77
C ASP A 596 -18.18 2.36 21.83
N ASN A 597 -19.24 2.40 21.02
CA ASN A 597 -20.19 1.31 20.91
C ASN A 597 -19.58 0.07 20.24
N LEU A 598 -18.86 0.28 19.13
CA LEU A 598 -18.17 -0.83 18.44
C LEU A 598 -17.02 -1.37 19.27
N ARG A 599 -16.28 -0.51 20.01
CA ARG A 599 -15.22 -0.97 20.90
C ARG A 599 -15.73 -2.00 21.92
N LYS A 600 -16.86 -1.75 22.56
CA LYS A 600 -17.50 -2.71 23.49
C LYS A 600 -17.84 -4.04 22.82
N GLN A 601 -18.08 -4.01 21.52
CA GLN A 601 -18.46 -5.19 20.77
C GLN A 601 -17.24 -6.01 20.33
N TYR A 602 -16.10 -5.38 19.99
CA TYR A 602 -14.94 -6.05 19.38
C TYR A 602 -13.71 -6.15 20.27
N LYS A 603 -13.57 -5.33 21.30
CA LYS A 603 -12.38 -5.24 22.15
C LYS A 603 -12.68 -5.71 23.58
N LEU A 604 -11.90 -6.67 24.08
CA LEU A 604 -12.00 -7.15 25.46
C LEU A 604 -11.19 -6.28 26.43
N LEU A 605 -10.05 -5.75 25.98
CA LEU A 605 -9.23 -4.87 26.82
C LEU A 605 -9.95 -3.55 27.10
N PRO A 606 -9.85 -3.01 28.34
CA PRO A 606 -10.52 -1.79 28.73
C PRO A 606 -10.06 -0.58 27.89
N LYS A 607 -10.93 0.40 27.76
CA LYS A 607 -10.59 1.69 27.14
C LYS A 607 -9.78 2.53 28.10
N LEU A 608 -8.61 2.98 27.69
CA LEU A 608 -7.82 3.91 28.47
C LEU A 608 -8.44 5.31 28.48
N LYS A 609 -8.31 6.01 29.61
CA LYS A 609 -8.77 7.41 29.73
C LYS A 609 -7.94 8.27 28.76
N GLY A 610 -8.59 9.03 27.89
CA GLY A 610 -7.93 9.86 26.87
C GLY A 610 -7.74 9.17 25.51
N ASP A 611 -8.24 7.93 25.35
CA ASP A 611 -8.28 7.26 24.05
C ASP A 611 -9.28 7.96 23.12
N VAL A 612 -8.74 8.60 22.10
CA VAL A 612 -9.46 9.29 21.01
C VAL A 612 -9.14 8.66 19.67
N ALA A 613 -8.82 7.38 19.69
CA ALA A 613 -8.32 6.60 18.57
C ALA A 613 -9.01 6.81 17.20
N PRO A 614 -10.34 7.12 17.10
CA PRO A 614 -10.96 7.39 15.80
C PRO A 614 -10.29 8.53 15.03
N ILE A 615 -9.67 9.45 15.76
CA ILE A 615 -9.00 10.62 15.17
C ILE A 615 -7.69 10.21 14.47
N ASN A 616 -7.08 9.11 14.90
CA ASN A 616 -5.81 8.60 14.37
C ASN A 616 -5.96 7.75 13.12
N PHE A 617 -7.18 7.40 12.73
CA PHE A 617 -7.43 6.70 11.47
C PHE A 617 -6.93 7.54 10.30
N ARG A 618 -6.14 6.94 9.41
CA ARG A 618 -5.62 7.61 8.20
C ARG A 618 -6.74 7.83 7.16
N TYR A 619 -7.70 8.68 7.47
CA TYR A 619 -8.82 9.02 6.57
C TYR A 619 -8.40 9.63 5.24
N GLY A 620 -7.13 10.06 5.13
CA GLY A 620 -6.64 10.80 3.96
C GLY A 620 -6.17 9.97 2.79
N LYS A 621 -5.79 8.73 3.00
CA LYS A 621 -5.40 7.82 1.91
C LYS A 621 -6.59 6.92 1.60
N ARG A 622 -6.78 6.53 0.34
CA ARG A 622 -7.85 5.69 -0.22
C ARG A 622 -8.02 4.29 0.46
N HIS A 623 -8.05 4.22 1.80
CA HIS A 623 -7.83 3.00 2.59
C HIS A 623 -9.09 2.36 3.19
N PHE A 624 -10.18 2.32 2.44
CA PHE A 624 -11.30 1.44 2.82
C PHE A 624 -11.00 -0.05 2.68
N SER A 625 -10.04 -0.40 1.83
CA SER A 625 -9.82 -1.79 1.40
C SER A 625 -8.79 -2.55 2.22
N VAL A 626 -7.87 -1.90 2.92
CA VAL A 626 -6.79 -2.63 3.61
C VAL A 626 -7.32 -3.52 4.72
N CYS A 627 -8.35 -3.09 5.46
CA CYS A 627 -8.96 -3.93 6.49
C CYS A 627 -9.76 -5.08 5.87
N PHE A 628 -10.50 -4.82 4.80
CA PHE A 628 -11.31 -5.84 4.12
C PHE A 628 -10.44 -6.87 3.38
N LEU A 629 -9.38 -6.44 2.72
CA LEU A 629 -8.41 -7.33 2.04
C LEU A 629 -7.64 -8.21 3.01
N LYS A 630 -7.20 -7.64 4.13
CA LYS A 630 -6.56 -8.39 5.19
C LYS A 630 -7.52 -9.41 5.79
N LEU A 631 -8.81 -9.08 5.90
CA LEU A 631 -9.87 -10.00 6.30
C LEU A 631 -10.07 -11.13 5.28
N ILE A 632 -10.16 -10.82 3.99
CA ILE A 632 -10.29 -11.84 2.93
C ILE A 632 -9.07 -12.74 2.89
N SER A 633 -7.85 -12.20 2.97
CA SER A 633 -6.62 -12.98 2.94
C SER A 633 -6.49 -13.88 4.17
N THR A 634 -6.83 -13.37 5.35
CA THR A 634 -6.83 -14.16 6.59
C THR A 634 -7.89 -15.27 6.53
N PHE A 635 -9.05 -15.01 5.92
CA PHE A 635 -10.10 -16.01 5.71
C PHE A 635 -9.66 -17.09 4.69
N LEU A 636 -9.07 -16.69 3.57
CA LEU A 636 -8.60 -17.63 2.56
C LEU A 636 -7.40 -18.45 3.03
N SER A 637 -6.51 -17.90 3.87
CA SER A 637 -5.41 -18.64 4.48
C SER A 637 -5.86 -19.69 5.50
N GLN A 638 -7.10 -19.62 5.98
CA GLN A 638 -7.71 -20.63 6.85
C GLN A 638 -8.47 -21.72 6.06
N VAL A 639 -8.75 -21.46 4.77
CA VAL A 639 -9.51 -22.37 3.88
C VAL A 639 -8.56 -23.16 2.97
N ILE A 640 -7.35 -22.68 2.74
CA ILE A 640 -6.25 -23.37 2.05
C ILE A 640 -5.30 -23.98 3.07
#